data_2ff778fb53cde866f3bb6682910bec91
#
_entry.id   2ff778fb53cde866f3bb6682910bec91
#
_cell.length_a   1.000
_cell.length_b   1.000
_cell.length_c   1.000
_cell.angle_alpha   90.00
_cell.angle_beta   90.00
_cell.angle_gamma   90.00
#
_symmetry.space_group_name_H-M   'P 1'
#
loop_
_entity.id
_entity.type
_entity.pdbx_description
1 polymer ?
#
loop_
_entity_poly.entity_id
_entity_poly.type
_entity_poly.pdbx_seq_one_letter_code
_entity_poly.pdbx_strand_id
1 'polypeptide(L)'
;MGENKSLAAAQEAGSRMPIGEKELRRFTKVLREYKNGLQPTKSRIIASENWWKLRNTMEEQKVTNVGKDGGFTAQTSWLHNVIVSKHADAMDAFPEPNILPRQKDDKEEARRLTAIIPCILQRNGFEQVYSDANWQKLKTGTGVYKVFWDTGALNGLGDIRVENVNLLNLYWEPGKKDIQQGRYFFHTELEDKELLRQMYPQLEGKLKGNTFLSARFLYDDTVTTSNKSTVIDVYYHKWIGGKKTLQYCKYVEDVVLYATENETEPEIDQITGEKKPSLAEAGLYNHGEYPYVFDPLFPIEGSPCGYGFVDIERNPQIVVDILKTSFVKNAMAGATPRYFSRQDGAINEEEFLDLSNPIVHVKGNVNDDFLKVISHNYLDGNYIQLMEMSVQELRETSGNTETSTGTTGSGVTAASAIAALQEASGKGSRDSTMASYRSFEKIVYMNIELVRQFYDAPRSFRITGEYGEETFSIYQNAGLQPIHQGNDFGIDMGYRLPVFDIKVSAQKKSVYTKVSQNELATQFFRMGFFNPQMVDQALMCLEMMDFDGKEEIMQKVARNGSLMQKLVQYMQLCLAMAVLARPELVPQIQQDMAMVMSSGAGVPMAGSPQSFTDDPIQGLKLPEHGIVANAREKSQATTQPDGGPVTAKKEDRK
;
A
#
# COMPACT_ATOMS: atom_id res chain seq x y z
N MET A 1 31.26 20.01 28.56
CA MET A 1 31.68 19.90 29.97
C MET A 1 30.65 20.45 30.97
N GLY A 2 29.54 21.04 30.55
CA GLY A 2 28.46 21.56 31.42
C GLY A 2 27.38 20.52 31.77
N GLU A 3 27.09 19.59 30.88
CA GLU A 3 25.97 18.65 31.04
C GLU A 3 26.21 17.53 32.07
N ASN A 4 27.45 17.14 32.28
CA ASN A 4 27.76 16.12 33.30
C ASN A 4 27.71 16.64 34.76
N LYS A 5 27.70 17.96 34.98
CA LYS A 5 27.56 18.52 36.31
C LYS A 5 26.11 18.60 36.79
N SER A 6 25.13 18.76 35.87
CA SER A 6 23.72 18.82 36.25
C SER A 6 23.15 17.45 36.63
N LEU A 7 23.58 16.39 35.96
CA LEU A 7 23.20 15.01 36.29
C LEU A 7 23.82 14.53 37.61
N ALA A 8 25.07 14.91 37.90
CA ALA A 8 25.73 14.60 39.16
C ALA A 8 25.11 15.40 40.33
N ALA A 9 24.79 16.69 40.13
CA ALA A 9 24.14 17.53 41.13
C ALA A 9 22.68 17.08 41.44
N ALA A 10 21.95 16.59 40.45
CA ALA A 10 20.60 16.01 40.64
C ALA A 10 20.65 14.66 41.40
N GLN A 11 21.74 13.89 41.27
CA GLN A 11 21.96 12.67 42.06
C GLN A 11 22.32 12.96 43.51
N GLU A 12 23.03 14.05 43.79
CA GLU A 12 23.40 14.46 45.17
C GLU A 12 22.25 15.16 45.91
N ALA A 13 21.31 15.80 45.21
CA ALA A 13 20.20 16.53 45.83
C ALA A 13 19.03 15.65 46.30
N GLY A 14 19.10 14.32 46.22
CA GLY A 14 18.04 13.42 46.67
C GLY A 14 16.69 13.59 45.94
N SER A 15 16.66 14.35 44.88
CA SER A 15 15.51 14.51 43.98
C SER A 15 15.27 13.19 43.24
N ARG A 16 14.34 12.37 43.72
CA ARG A 16 13.90 11.15 43.05
C ARG A 16 13.40 11.51 41.66
N MET A 17 14.10 11.08 40.63
CA MET A 17 13.56 11.15 39.26
C MET A 17 12.19 10.46 39.24
N PRO A 18 11.15 11.06 38.62
CA PRO A 18 9.82 10.50 38.57
C PRO A 18 9.79 9.06 38.04
N ILE A 19 10.61 8.77 37.01
CA ILE A 19 10.78 7.42 36.46
C ILE A 19 12.11 6.84 36.92
N GLY A 20 12.04 5.80 37.73
CA GLY A 20 13.18 5.06 38.27
C GLY A 20 12.98 3.55 38.21
N GLU A 21 13.82 2.78 38.88
CA GLU A 21 13.82 1.30 38.87
C GLU A 21 12.44 0.68 39.26
N LYS A 22 11.72 1.32 40.18
CA LYS A 22 10.43 0.84 40.67
C LYS A 22 9.37 0.90 39.54
N GLU A 23 9.34 2.00 38.80
CA GLU A 23 8.44 2.20 37.67
C GLU A 23 8.80 1.27 36.50
N LEU A 24 10.09 1.04 36.24
CA LEU A 24 10.54 0.08 35.22
C LEU A 24 10.09 -1.33 35.52
N ARG A 25 10.18 -1.78 36.77
CA ARG A 25 9.68 -3.09 37.18
C ARG A 25 8.17 -3.22 36.95
N ARG A 26 7.40 -2.12 37.16
CA ARG A 26 5.97 -2.07 36.87
C ARG A 26 5.71 -2.19 35.36
N PHE A 27 6.44 -1.43 34.54
CA PHE A 27 6.33 -1.50 33.07
C PHE A 27 6.65 -2.91 32.56
N THR A 28 7.71 -3.51 33.02
CA THR A 28 8.10 -4.88 32.65
C THR A 28 7.06 -5.91 33.06
N LYS A 29 6.39 -5.73 34.21
CA LYS A 29 5.28 -6.61 34.63
C LYS A 29 4.10 -6.50 33.67
N VAL A 30 3.65 -5.28 33.35
CA VAL A 30 2.55 -5.03 32.42
C VAL A 30 2.88 -5.55 31.03
N LEU A 31 4.13 -5.35 30.55
CA LEU A 31 4.58 -5.89 29.27
C LEU A 31 4.45 -7.41 29.20
N ARG A 32 4.79 -8.13 30.29
CA ARG A 32 4.63 -9.58 30.35
C ARG A 32 3.15 -10.00 30.35
N GLU A 33 2.29 -9.26 31.04
CA GLU A 33 0.84 -9.47 31.02
C GLU A 33 0.29 -9.27 29.60
N TYR A 34 0.68 -8.20 28.90
CA TYR A 34 0.27 -7.95 27.52
C TYR A 34 0.81 -9.01 26.55
N LYS A 35 2.07 -9.44 26.73
CA LYS A 35 2.66 -10.54 25.94
C LYS A 35 1.81 -11.80 26.02
N ASN A 36 1.41 -12.17 27.23
CA ASN A 36 0.58 -13.37 27.45
C ASN A 36 -0.81 -13.21 26.84
N GLY A 37 -1.45 -12.04 27.01
CA GLY A 37 -2.78 -11.78 26.45
C GLY A 37 -2.80 -11.71 24.91
N LEU A 38 -1.71 -11.30 24.29
CA LEU A 38 -1.60 -11.19 22.82
C LEU A 38 -1.02 -12.44 22.15
N GLN A 39 -0.66 -13.47 22.92
CA GLN A 39 -0.06 -14.70 22.39
C GLN A 39 -0.89 -15.37 21.28
N PRO A 40 -2.23 -15.49 21.37
CA PRO A 40 -3.04 -16.09 20.30
C PRO A 40 -2.92 -15.32 18.99
N THR A 41 -3.01 -13.99 19.06
CA THR A 41 -2.87 -13.11 17.89
C THR A 41 -1.50 -13.25 17.25
N LYS A 42 -0.43 -13.23 18.06
CA LYS A 42 0.95 -13.36 17.56
C LYS A 42 1.22 -14.74 16.95
N SER A 43 0.69 -15.81 17.57
CA SER A 43 0.80 -17.16 16.99
C SER A 43 0.10 -17.29 15.64
N ARG A 44 -1.06 -16.65 15.47
CA ARG A 44 -1.77 -16.58 14.18
C ARG A 44 -0.94 -15.85 13.11
N ILE A 45 -0.36 -14.70 13.45
CA ILE A 45 0.49 -13.92 12.55
C ILE A 45 1.71 -14.72 12.10
N ILE A 46 2.37 -15.43 13.02
CA ILE A 46 3.51 -16.29 12.71
C ILE A 46 3.08 -17.44 11.79
N ALA A 47 1.96 -18.07 12.07
CA ALA A 47 1.43 -19.14 11.22
C ALA A 47 1.14 -18.64 9.79
N SER A 48 0.52 -17.45 9.65
CA SER A 48 0.21 -16.86 8.35
C SER A 48 1.48 -16.54 7.55
N GLU A 49 2.52 -16.00 8.17
CA GLU A 49 3.80 -15.75 7.50
C GLU A 49 4.52 -17.05 7.10
N ASN A 50 4.47 -18.09 7.93
CA ASN A 50 5.03 -19.40 7.59
C ASN A 50 4.30 -20.04 6.39
N TRP A 51 2.98 -19.88 6.31
CA TRP A 51 2.21 -20.29 5.13
C TRP A 51 2.63 -19.54 3.86
N TRP A 52 2.81 -18.24 3.96
CA TRP A 52 3.32 -17.43 2.85
C TRP A 52 4.67 -17.94 2.35
N LYS A 53 5.57 -18.30 3.24
CA LYS A 53 6.90 -18.85 2.92
C LYS A 53 6.86 -20.33 2.53
N LEU A 54 5.68 -20.93 2.37
CA LEU A 54 5.49 -22.37 2.15
C LEU A 54 6.11 -23.25 3.25
N ARG A 55 6.34 -22.69 4.43
CA ARG A 55 6.85 -23.38 5.63
C ARG A 55 5.68 -23.72 6.55
N ASN A 56 4.85 -24.64 6.11
CA ASN A 56 3.80 -25.16 6.99
C ASN A 56 4.35 -26.28 7.86
N THR A 57 3.60 -26.62 8.91
CA THR A 57 3.96 -27.68 9.89
C THR A 57 4.24 -29.06 9.27
N MET A 58 3.86 -29.28 8.01
CA MET A 58 4.17 -30.51 7.29
C MET A 58 5.64 -30.58 6.85
N GLU A 59 6.35 -29.46 6.73
CA GLU A 59 7.78 -29.49 6.37
C GLU A 59 8.64 -30.10 7.47
N GLU A 60 8.37 -29.78 8.72
CA GLU A 60 9.09 -30.36 9.87
C GLU A 60 8.88 -31.87 9.99
N GLN A 61 7.69 -32.36 9.62
CA GLN A 61 7.36 -33.78 9.61
C GLN A 61 7.97 -34.54 8.41
N LYS A 62 8.25 -33.86 7.30
CA LYS A 62 8.75 -34.49 6.08
C LYS A 62 10.20 -34.91 6.16
N VAL A 63 11.04 -34.09 6.77
CA VAL A 63 12.49 -34.37 6.86
C VAL A 63 12.76 -35.62 7.69
N THR A 64 11.89 -35.96 8.65
CA THR A 64 12.04 -37.11 9.52
C THR A 64 11.45 -38.41 8.94
N ASN A 65 10.52 -38.34 7.98
CA ASN A 65 9.76 -39.52 7.50
C ASN A 65 10.02 -39.92 6.04
N VAL A 66 10.97 -39.31 5.36
CA VAL A 66 11.32 -39.61 3.94
C VAL A 66 11.80 -41.06 3.74
N GLY A 67 12.09 -41.81 4.81
CA GLY A 67 12.70 -43.15 4.72
C GLY A 67 11.72 -44.32 4.76
N LYS A 68 10.47 -44.21 5.21
CA LYS A 68 9.63 -45.41 5.40
C LYS A 68 8.30 -45.44 4.64
N ASP A 69 7.68 -44.31 4.31
CA ASP A 69 6.35 -44.31 3.70
C ASP A 69 6.19 -43.56 2.38
N GLY A 70 7.27 -43.28 1.66
CA GLY A 70 7.22 -42.60 0.35
C GLY A 70 6.46 -41.26 0.42
N GLY A 71 6.73 -40.47 1.44
CA GLY A 71 5.92 -39.31 1.85
C GLY A 71 6.04 -38.09 0.95
N PHE A 72 5.75 -38.23 -0.36
CA PHE A 72 5.52 -37.06 -1.21
C PHE A 72 4.25 -36.34 -0.76
N THR A 73 4.37 -35.03 -0.54
CA THR A 73 3.24 -34.14 -0.31
C THR A 73 3.36 -32.99 -1.32
N ALA A 74 2.38 -32.86 -2.19
CA ALA A 74 2.32 -31.74 -3.14
C ALA A 74 1.97 -30.47 -2.37
N GLN A 75 2.72 -29.41 -2.61
CA GLN A 75 2.36 -28.05 -2.20
C GLN A 75 2.11 -27.22 -3.43
N THR A 76 1.04 -26.46 -3.41
CA THR A 76 0.68 -25.52 -4.47
C THR A 76 0.76 -24.09 -3.95
N SER A 77 0.96 -23.13 -4.83
CA SER A 77 1.19 -21.72 -4.49
C SER A 77 0.04 -20.81 -4.96
N TRP A 78 -1.20 -21.29 -4.94
CA TRP A 78 -2.35 -20.48 -5.34
C TRP A 78 -2.50 -19.21 -4.51
N LEU A 79 -2.32 -19.35 -3.21
CA LEU A 79 -2.38 -18.26 -2.25
C LEU A 79 -1.34 -17.17 -2.53
N HIS A 80 -0.15 -17.53 -3.04
CA HIS A 80 0.88 -16.58 -3.43
C HIS A 80 0.38 -15.66 -4.55
N ASN A 81 -0.25 -16.22 -5.59
CA ASN A 81 -0.79 -15.45 -6.72
C ASN A 81 -1.88 -14.48 -6.27
N VAL A 82 -2.75 -14.90 -5.34
CA VAL A 82 -3.79 -14.04 -4.75
C VAL A 82 -3.17 -12.80 -4.09
N ILE A 83 -2.19 -13.00 -3.22
CA ILE A 83 -1.58 -11.90 -2.45
C ILE A 83 -0.80 -10.96 -3.37
N VAL A 84 -0.06 -11.48 -4.36
CA VAL A 84 0.68 -10.66 -5.34
C VAL A 84 -0.26 -9.78 -6.15
N SER A 85 -1.39 -10.34 -6.62
CA SER A 85 -2.40 -9.58 -7.38
C SER A 85 -3.01 -8.46 -6.51
N LYS A 86 -3.39 -8.76 -5.26
CA LYS A 86 -3.95 -7.75 -4.34
C LYS A 86 -2.94 -6.68 -3.93
N HIS A 87 -1.66 -7.03 -3.83
CA HIS A 87 -0.62 -6.06 -3.60
C HIS A 87 -0.46 -5.11 -4.78
N ALA A 88 -0.49 -5.62 -6.02
CA ALA A 88 -0.47 -4.79 -7.22
C ALA A 88 -1.66 -3.81 -7.24
N ASP A 89 -2.89 -4.29 -6.97
CA ASP A 89 -4.08 -3.43 -6.86
C ASP A 89 -3.89 -2.30 -5.82
N ALA A 90 -3.27 -2.62 -4.67
CA ALA A 90 -3.01 -1.63 -3.62
C ALA A 90 -1.97 -0.58 -4.03
N MET A 91 -0.94 -0.99 -4.79
CA MET A 91 0.09 -0.07 -5.29
C MET A 91 -0.44 0.81 -6.43
N ASP A 92 -1.33 0.31 -7.27
CA ASP A 92 -2.02 1.10 -8.30
C ASP A 92 -2.91 2.19 -7.70
N ALA A 93 -3.42 1.96 -6.48
CA ALA A 93 -4.25 2.89 -5.72
C ALA A 93 -3.45 3.63 -4.63
N PHE A 94 -2.19 4.01 -4.90
CA PHE A 94 -1.33 4.71 -3.95
C PHE A 94 -1.99 6.00 -3.44
N PRO A 95 -2.03 6.25 -2.11
CA PRO A 95 -2.74 7.39 -1.54
C PRO A 95 -2.01 8.72 -1.73
N GLU A 96 -2.75 9.75 -2.06
CA GLU A 96 -2.29 11.14 -2.12
C GLU A 96 -3.15 12.02 -1.22
N PRO A 97 -2.53 12.88 -0.35
CA PRO A 97 -3.28 13.71 0.57
C PRO A 97 -3.71 15.02 -0.08
N ASN A 98 -4.95 15.43 0.15
CA ASN A 98 -5.46 16.76 -0.15
C ASN A 98 -5.98 17.39 1.14
N ILE A 99 -5.36 18.48 1.57
CA ILE A 99 -5.64 19.13 2.85
C ILE A 99 -6.57 20.31 2.59
N LEU A 100 -7.73 20.28 3.23
CA LEU A 100 -8.79 21.26 3.05
C LEU A 100 -8.94 22.13 4.30
N PRO A 101 -9.07 23.46 4.15
CA PRO A 101 -9.27 24.35 5.28
C PRO A 101 -10.71 24.27 5.80
N ARG A 102 -10.90 24.28 7.11
CA ARG A 102 -12.25 24.45 7.71
C ARG A 102 -12.71 25.89 7.70
N GLN A 103 -11.78 26.85 7.68
CA GLN A 103 -12.08 28.27 7.66
C GLN A 103 -11.40 28.95 6.46
N LYS A 104 -12.00 30.05 5.99
CA LYS A 104 -11.48 30.77 4.80
C LYS A 104 -10.07 31.30 5.00
N ASP A 105 -9.73 31.71 6.21
CA ASP A 105 -8.44 32.30 6.55
C ASP A 105 -7.30 31.28 6.48
N ASP A 106 -7.60 29.99 6.68
CA ASP A 106 -6.63 28.90 6.68
C ASP A 106 -6.36 28.34 5.26
N LYS A 107 -6.97 28.94 4.20
CA LYS A 107 -6.89 28.43 2.82
C LYS A 107 -5.46 28.40 2.28
N GLU A 108 -4.70 29.44 2.52
CA GLU A 108 -3.30 29.52 2.07
C GLU A 108 -2.43 28.47 2.78
N GLU A 109 -2.66 28.28 4.09
CA GLU A 109 -1.90 27.29 4.86
C GLU A 109 -2.24 25.85 4.46
N ALA A 110 -3.52 25.56 4.22
CA ALA A 110 -3.97 24.27 3.69
C ALA A 110 -3.31 23.95 2.34
N ARG A 111 -3.22 24.96 1.45
CA ARG A 111 -2.55 24.80 0.15
C ARG A 111 -1.05 24.52 0.30
N ARG A 112 -0.37 25.22 1.21
CA ARG A 112 1.05 24.97 1.53
C ARG A 112 1.26 23.57 2.06
N LEU A 113 0.43 23.13 3.02
CA LEU A 113 0.50 21.77 3.58
C LEU A 113 0.25 20.69 2.53
N THR A 114 -0.73 20.89 1.63
CA THR A 114 -1.00 19.96 0.50
C THR A 114 0.23 19.78 -0.39
N ALA A 115 1.05 20.82 -0.55
CA ALA A 115 2.28 20.73 -1.33
C ALA A 115 3.48 20.15 -0.54
N ILE A 116 3.57 20.40 0.77
CA ILE A 116 4.71 20.05 1.62
C ILE A 116 4.63 18.60 2.13
N ILE A 117 3.45 18.14 2.55
CA ILE A 117 3.29 16.79 3.10
C ILE A 117 3.74 15.70 2.12
N PRO A 118 3.40 15.73 0.82
CA PRO A 118 3.95 14.77 -0.14
C PRO A 118 5.49 14.80 -0.22
N CYS A 119 6.12 15.99 -0.11
CA CYS A 119 7.58 16.11 -0.10
C CYS A 119 8.21 15.44 1.15
N ILE A 120 7.58 15.58 2.32
CA ILE A 120 8.01 14.89 3.55
C ILE A 120 7.89 13.38 3.38
N LEU A 121 6.76 12.90 2.87
CA LEU A 121 6.53 11.48 2.61
C LEU A 121 7.51 10.91 1.58
N GLN A 122 7.78 11.63 0.49
CA GLN A 122 8.75 11.23 -0.52
C GLN A 122 10.17 11.12 0.07
N ARG A 123 10.57 12.06 0.92
CA ARG A 123 11.88 12.03 1.61
C ARG A 123 12.01 10.82 2.51
N ASN A 124 10.93 10.36 3.11
CA ASN A 124 10.86 9.14 3.90
C ASN A 124 10.86 7.85 3.08
N GLY A 125 10.80 7.92 1.74
CA GLY A 125 10.61 6.74 0.89
C GLY A 125 9.26 6.05 1.16
N PHE A 126 8.22 6.83 1.42
CA PHE A 126 6.92 6.32 1.88
C PHE A 126 6.31 5.28 0.92
N GLU A 127 6.62 5.33 -0.37
CA GLU A 127 6.18 4.31 -1.33
C GLU A 127 6.65 2.90 -0.93
N GLN A 128 7.92 2.77 -0.50
CA GLN A 128 8.46 1.51 0.01
C GLN A 128 7.82 1.12 1.34
N VAL A 129 7.68 2.08 2.26
CA VAL A 129 7.04 1.86 3.57
C VAL A 129 5.59 1.39 3.40
N TYR A 130 4.86 1.99 2.46
CA TYR A 130 3.49 1.60 2.12
C TYR A 130 3.43 0.21 1.50
N SER A 131 4.34 -0.10 0.57
CA SER A 131 4.47 -1.45 -0.01
C SER A 131 4.70 -2.50 1.07
N ASP A 132 5.68 -2.29 1.96
CA ASP A 132 6.03 -3.24 3.02
C ASP A 132 4.89 -3.44 4.01
N ALA A 133 4.18 -2.37 4.38
CA ALA A 133 3.02 -2.44 5.24
C ALA A 133 1.84 -3.19 4.56
N ASN A 134 1.63 -2.99 3.26
CA ASN A 134 0.62 -3.73 2.50
C ASN A 134 0.97 -5.22 2.38
N TRP A 135 2.23 -5.59 2.16
CA TRP A 135 2.65 -6.99 2.23
C TRP A 135 2.29 -7.65 3.57
N GLN A 136 2.57 -6.96 4.68
CA GLN A 136 2.18 -7.44 6.02
C GLN A 136 0.66 -7.51 6.17
N LYS A 137 -0.06 -6.46 5.77
CA LYS A 137 -1.52 -6.38 5.83
C LYS A 137 -2.19 -7.53 5.08
N LEU A 138 -1.78 -7.80 3.85
CA LEU A 138 -2.38 -8.84 3.01
C LEU A 138 -2.09 -10.25 3.56
N LYS A 139 -0.89 -10.48 4.08
CA LYS A 139 -0.50 -11.79 4.64
C LYS A 139 -1.08 -12.04 6.03
N THR A 140 -0.86 -11.12 6.95
CA THR A 140 -1.12 -11.31 8.39
C THR A 140 -2.35 -10.56 8.89
N GLY A 141 -2.96 -9.75 8.04
CA GLY A 141 -4.18 -9.01 8.30
C GLY A 141 -3.98 -7.59 8.84
N THR A 142 -2.76 -7.16 9.11
CA THR A 142 -2.52 -5.82 9.68
C THR A 142 -1.16 -5.28 9.29
N GLY A 143 -1.14 -4.11 8.65
CA GLY A 143 0.05 -3.27 8.51
C GLY A 143 0.14 -2.28 9.66
N VAL A 144 1.34 -1.88 10.05
CA VAL A 144 1.53 -0.88 11.11
C VAL A 144 2.54 0.16 10.69
N TYR A 145 2.17 1.42 10.85
CA TYR A 145 3.02 2.57 10.62
C TYR A 145 3.37 3.24 11.94
N LYS A 146 4.62 3.72 12.06
CA LYS A 146 5.08 4.57 13.15
C LYS A 146 5.41 5.94 12.57
N VAL A 147 4.82 6.99 13.13
CA VAL A 147 5.06 8.39 12.72
C VAL A 147 5.71 9.11 13.90
N PHE A 148 6.93 9.57 13.75
CA PHE A 148 7.67 10.16 14.85
C PHE A 148 8.65 11.24 14.41
N TRP A 149 9.10 12.02 15.36
CA TRP A 149 10.15 13.02 15.18
C TRP A 149 11.52 12.41 15.41
N ASP A 150 12.39 12.45 14.40
CA ASP A 150 13.78 12.01 14.50
C ASP A 150 14.70 13.23 14.68
N THR A 151 15.21 13.41 15.88
CA THR A 151 16.13 14.51 16.23
C THR A 151 17.49 14.42 15.54
N GLY A 152 17.94 13.23 15.15
CA GLY A 152 19.20 12.99 14.45
C GLY A 152 19.16 13.29 12.96
N ALA A 153 17.99 13.43 12.37
CA ALA A 153 17.83 13.70 10.95
C ALA A 153 18.36 15.09 10.56
N LEU A 154 18.77 15.27 9.30
CA LEU A 154 19.25 16.54 8.75
C LEU A 154 20.35 17.23 9.58
N ASN A 155 21.34 16.46 10.05
CA ASN A 155 22.46 16.95 10.86
C ASN A 155 22.03 17.63 12.17
N GLY A 156 20.99 17.12 12.82
CA GLY A 156 20.49 17.63 14.10
C GLY A 156 19.36 18.67 13.99
N LEU A 157 18.97 19.07 12.79
CA LEU A 157 17.76 19.89 12.60
C LEU A 157 16.47 19.12 12.94
N GLY A 158 16.55 17.78 12.90
CA GLY A 158 15.43 16.88 13.05
C GLY A 158 14.52 16.84 11.81
N ASP A 159 13.78 15.76 11.63
CA ASP A 159 12.74 15.65 10.60
C ASP A 159 11.69 14.61 11.01
N ILE A 160 10.55 14.64 10.33
CA ILE A 160 9.48 13.65 10.53
C ILE A 160 9.87 12.36 9.82
N ARG A 161 9.74 11.22 10.52
CA ARG A 161 9.90 9.89 9.96
C ARG A 161 8.62 9.09 10.00
N VAL A 162 8.40 8.34 8.91
CA VAL A 162 7.32 7.37 8.80
C VAL A 162 7.97 6.02 8.46
N GLU A 163 7.76 5.03 9.31
CA GLU A 163 8.36 3.70 9.17
C GLU A 163 7.31 2.60 9.28
N ASN A 164 7.54 1.49 8.58
CA ASN A 164 6.78 0.26 8.79
C ASN A 164 7.35 -0.50 9.98
N VAL A 165 6.50 -0.95 10.90
CA VAL A 165 6.91 -1.65 12.12
C VAL A 165 6.34 -3.06 12.16
N ASN A 166 7.20 -4.02 12.56
CA ASN A 166 6.77 -5.39 12.73
C ASN A 166 5.80 -5.52 13.93
N LEU A 167 4.58 -5.98 13.65
CA LEU A 167 3.52 -6.15 14.64
C LEU A 167 3.93 -7.09 15.80
N LEU A 168 4.85 -8.03 15.58
CA LEU A 168 5.33 -8.93 16.62
C LEU A 168 6.15 -8.22 17.72
N ASN A 169 6.71 -7.05 17.42
CA ASN A 169 7.48 -6.25 18.37
C ASN A 169 6.60 -5.29 19.18
N LEU A 170 5.31 -5.19 18.86
CA LEU A 170 4.38 -4.27 19.49
C LEU A 170 3.50 -4.98 20.53
N TYR A 171 3.20 -4.30 21.64
CA TYR A 171 2.32 -4.80 22.68
C TYR A 171 1.39 -3.69 23.16
N TRP A 172 0.10 -3.99 23.16
CA TRP A 172 -0.98 -3.09 23.53
C TRP A 172 -1.93 -3.78 24.51
N GLU A 173 -2.83 -3.04 25.12
CA GLU A 173 -3.81 -3.57 26.06
C GLU A 173 -4.77 -4.53 25.36
N PRO A 174 -4.82 -5.82 25.74
CA PRO A 174 -5.73 -6.78 25.12
C PRO A 174 -7.19 -6.39 25.29
N GLY A 175 -8.04 -6.71 24.29
CA GLY A 175 -9.47 -6.42 24.32
C GLY A 175 -9.85 -4.98 23.99
N LYS A 176 -8.92 -4.15 23.55
CA LYS A 176 -9.20 -2.79 23.05
C LYS A 176 -9.20 -2.77 21.53
N LYS A 177 -10.26 -2.18 20.94
CA LYS A 177 -10.38 -2.00 19.50
C LYS A 177 -9.43 -0.92 18.97
N ASP A 178 -9.26 0.15 19.73
CA ASP A 178 -8.37 1.26 19.41
C ASP A 178 -7.23 1.30 20.41
N ILE A 179 -5.99 1.30 19.92
CA ILE A 179 -4.78 1.38 20.73
C ILE A 179 -4.76 2.67 21.57
N GLN A 180 -5.35 3.78 21.06
CA GLN A 180 -5.39 5.07 21.73
C GLN A 180 -6.22 5.09 23.02
N GLN A 181 -7.07 4.07 23.24
CA GLN A 181 -7.84 3.86 24.46
C GLN A 181 -7.07 3.04 25.50
N GLY A 182 -5.96 2.43 25.10
CA GLY A 182 -5.09 1.66 25.98
C GLY A 182 -4.33 2.55 26.96
N ARG A 183 -3.97 1.99 28.13
CA ARG A 183 -3.18 2.70 29.14
C ARG A 183 -1.71 2.75 28.81
N TYR A 184 -1.16 1.66 28.27
CA TYR A 184 0.24 1.52 27.88
C TYR A 184 0.33 0.95 26.47
N PHE A 185 1.36 1.38 25.77
CA PHE A 185 1.75 0.83 24.48
C PHE A 185 3.26 0.59 24.50
N PHE A 186 3.71 -0.60 24.11
CA PHE A 186 5.12 -0.96 24.13
C PHE A 186 5.61 -1.32 22.73
N HIS A 187 6.82 -0.88 22.43
CA HIS A 187 7.59 -1.31 21.27
C HIS A 187 8.92 -1.89 21.77
N THR A 188 9.29 -3.07 21.26
CA THR A 188 10.49 -3.79 21.70
C THR A 188 11.39 -4.03 20.50
N GLU A 189 12.65 -3.63 20.61
CA GLU A 189 13.67 -3.82 19.59
C GLU A 189 14.88 -4.56 20.16
N LEU A 190 15.53 -5.38 19.31
CA LEU A 190 16.75 -6.09 19.68
C LEU A 190 17.95 -5.36 19.10
N GLU A 191 18.73 -4.76 19.99
CA GLU A 191 19.93 -3.99 19.63
C GLU A 191 21.20 -4.69 20.10
N ASP A 192 22.30 -4.43 19.40
CA ASP A 192 23.61 -4.92 19.79
C ASP A 192 24.10 -4.22 21.07
N LYS A 193 24.66 -5.00 22.00
CA LYS A 193 25.13 -4.48 23.29
C LYS A 193 26.29 -3.52 23.17
N GLU A 194 27.15 -3.70 22.17
CA GLU A 194 28.29 -2.80 21.94
C GLU A 194 27.80 -1.46 21.40
N LEU A 195 26.86 -1.47 20.47
CA LEU A 195 26.23 -0.27 19.95
C LEU A 195 25.50 0.50 21.05
N LEU A 196 24.74 -0.22 21.90
CA LEU A 196 24.04 0.40 23.04
C LEU A 196 25.01 1.06 24.03
N ARG A 197 26.17 0.45 24.30
CA ARG A 197 27.19 1.04 25.16
C ARG A 197 27.83 2.30 24.57
N GLN A 198 28.05 2.31 23.25
CA GLN A 198 28.55 3.48 22.54
C GLN A 198 27.55 4.64 22.57
N MET A 199 26.27 4.35 22.31
CA MET A 199 25.21 5.36 22.33
C MET A 199 24.88 5.84 23.74
N TYR A 200 24.93 4.96 24.74
CA TYR A 200 24.52 5.21 26.11
C TYR A 200 25.60 4.74 27.10
N PRO A 201 26.63 5.56 27.40
CA PRO A 201 27.72 5.20 28.30
C PRO A 201 27.28 4.80 29.72
N GLN A 202 26.08 5.26 30.13
CA GLN A 202 25.45 4.90 31.41
C GLN A 202 25.09 3.40 31.54
N LEU A 203 25.12 2.63 30.45
CA LEU A 203 24.86 1.19 30.42
C LEU A 203 26.12 0.36 30.74
N GLU A 204 27.30 0.97 30.83
CA GLU A 204 28.54 0.26 31.07
C GLU A 204 28.48 -0.50 32.41
N GLY A 205 28.76 -1.80 32.37
CA GLY A 205 28.71 -2.67 33.55
C GLY A 205 27.31 -3.02 34.08
N LYS A 206 26.22 -2.45 33.51
CA LYS A 206 24.85 -2.66 34.01
C LYS A 206 24.03 -3.68 33.20
N LEU A 207 24.47 -4.02 31.99
CA LEU A 207 23.78 -5.00 31.16
C LEU A 207 23.99 -6.41 31.69
N LYS A 208 22.93 -6.98 32.29
CA LYS A 208 22.93 -8.33 32.88
C LYS A 208 22.66 -9.45 31.87
N GLY A 209 22.32 -9.09 30.63
CA GLY A 209 22.00 -10.05 29.56
C GLY A 209 20.57 -10.60 29.62
N ASN A 210 19.69 -9.94 30.33
CA ASN A 210 18.30 -10.33 30.46
C ASN A 210 17.52 -9.87 29.21
N THR A 211 17.41 -10.75 28.23
CA THR A 211 16.79 -10.42 26.94
C THR A 211 15.32 -10.83 26.95
N PHE A 212 14.42 -9.85 26.74
CA PHE A 212 13.01 -10.12 26.49
C PHE A 212 12.85 -10.51 25.03
N LEU A 213 12.60 -11.78 24.77
CA LEU A 213 12.41 -12.26 23.41
C LEU A 213 10.95 -12.08 22.99
N SER A 214 10.76 -11.28 21.92
CA SER A 214 9.51 -11.23 21.18
C SER A 214 9.30 -12.54 20.40
N ALA A 215 8.06 -12.86 20.10
CA ALA A 215 7.75 -13.90 19.13
C ALA A 215 8.38 -13.56 17.77
N ARG A 216 8.85 -14.55 17.02
CA ARG A 216 9.58 -14.35 15.76
C ARG A 216 9.00 -15.20 14.64
N PHE A 217 9.14 -14.72 13.42
CA PHE A 217 9.00 -15.53 12.23
C PHE A 217 10.17 -16.51 12.10
N LEU A 218 9.97 -17.59 11.36
CA LEU A 218 11.07 -18.42 10.88
C LEU A 218 11.79 -17.67 9.76
N TYR A 219 13.05 -17.34 9.98
CA TYR A 219 13.93 -16.74 8.98
C TYR A 219 14.80 -17.83 8.34
N ASP A 220 15.31 -17.56 7.14
CA ASP A 220 16.25 -18.48 6.47
C ASP A 220 17.62 -18.44 7.11
N ASP A 221 17.98 -17.31 7.69
CA ASP A 221 19.21 -17.07 8.42
C ASP A 221 18.99 -17.11 9.94
N THR A 222 19.99 -17.57 10.65
CA THR A 222 19.99 -17.63 12.11
C THR A 222 20.58 -16.37 12.70
N VAL A 223 19.85 -15.75 13.63
CA VAL A 223 20.32 -14.60 14.38
C VAL A 223 20.72 -15.02 15.78
N THR A 224 22.00 -14.87 16.12
CA THR A 224 22.48 -15.08 17.49
C THR A 224 22.02 -13.93 18.39
N THR A 225 21.36 -14.26 19.50
CA THR A 225 20.84 -13.26 20.46
C THR A 225 21.73 -13.04 21.67
N SER A 226 22.86 -13.78 21.76
CA SER A 226 23.77 -13.74 22.93
C SER A 226 24.39 -12.36 23.17
N ASN A 227 24.71 -11.64 22.08
CA ASN A 227 25.28 -10.28 22.16
C ASN A 227 24.23 -9.17 22.02
N LYS A 228 22.94 -9.49 22.06
CA LYS A 228 21.86 -8.52 21.92
C LYS A 228 21.14 -8.28 23.24
N SER A 229 20.64 -7.06 23.41
CA SER A 229 19.75 -6.66 24.51
C SER A 229 18.45 -6.09 23.94
N THR A 230 17.36 -6.22 24.68
CA THR A 230 16.08 -5.67 24.26
C THR A 230 15.92 -4.25 24.75
N VAL A 231 15.79 -3.32 23.85
CA VAL A 231 15.36 -1.95 24.10
C VAL A 231 13.84 -1.93 24.15
N ILE A 232 13.29 -1.28 25.15
CA ILE A 232 11.84 -1.19 25.35
C ILE A 232 11.43 0.26 25.37
N ASP A 233 10.60 0.63 24.41
CA ASP A 233 9.93 1.91 24.32
C ASP A 233 8.53 1.79 24.92
N VAL A 234 8.21 2.62 25.89
CA VAL A 234 6.91 2.65 26.56
C VAL A 234 6.25 3.99 26.32
N TYR A 235 5.06 3.94 25.77
CA TYR A 235 4.17 5.09 25.62
C TYR A 235 2.99 4.92 26.57
N TYR A 236 2.62 5.99 27.29
CA TYR A 236 1.49 5.93 28.22
C TYR A 236 0.84 7.30 28.38
N HIS A 237 -0.44 7.27 28.74
CA HIS A 237 -1.20 8.50 28.96
C HIS A 237 -1.22 8.87 30.45
N LYS A 238 -1.01 10.17 30.71
CA LYS A 238 -1.11 10.77 32.03
C LYS A 238 -1.99 12.01 31.97
N TRP A 239 -2.77 12.24 33.01
CA TRP A 239 -3.58 13.45 33.14
C TRP A 239 -2.80 14.47 33.94
N ILE A 240 -2.45 15.59 33.31
CA ILE A 240 -1.71 16.71 33.94
C ILE A 240 -2.53 17.97 33.72
N GLY A 241 -2.90 18.67 34.81
CA GLY A 241 -3.71 19.88 34.72
C GLY A 241 -5.07 19.70 34.05
N GLY A 242 -5.65 18.48 34.08
CA GLY A 242 -6.92 18.19 33.38
C GLY A 242 -6.78 17.85 31.90
N LYS A 243 -5.58 17.92 31.32
CA LYS A 243 -5.28 17.54 29.92
C LYS A 243 -4.66 16.16 29.89
N LYS A 244 -5.08 15.33 28.92
CA LYS A 244 -4.46 14.03 28.63
C LYS A 244 -3.17 14.28 27.87
N THR A 245 -2.03 13.91 28.45
CA THR A 245 -0.69 14.06 27.85
C THR A 245 -0.10 12.70 27.54
N LEU A 246 0.67 12.62 26.45
CA LEU A 246 1.41 11.43 26.06
C LEU A 246 2.80 11.48 26.70
N GLN A 247 3.12 10.49 27.52
CA GLN A 247 4.44 10.32 28.13
C GLN A 247 5.18 9.17 27.45
N TYR A 248 6.50 9.25 27.45
CA TYR A 248 7.40 8.29 26.81
C TYR A 248 8.55 7.93 27.73
N CYS A 249 8.90 6.65 27.74
CA CYS A 249 10.09 6.17 28.44
C CYS A 249 10.79 5.09 27.62
N LYS A 250 12.07 5.28 27.37
CA LYS A 250 12.97 4.30 26.75
C LYS A 250 13.88 3.70 27.79
N TYR A 251 13.93 2.38 27.88
CA TYR A 251 14.75 1.69 28.86
C TYR A 251 15.30 0.36 28.36
N VAL A 252 16.37 -0.09 28.99
CA VAL A 252 16.97 -1.41 28.78
C VAL A 252 17.15 -2.08 30.13
N GLU A 253 16.61 -3.27 30.31
CA GLU A 253 16.60 -4.00 31.57
C GLU A 253 16.07 -3.13 32.74
N ASP A 254 16.92 -2.72 33.67
CA ASP A 254 16.58 -1.89 34.83
C ASP A 254 17.13 -0.44 34.71
N VAL A 255 17.60 -0.02 33.52
CA VAL A 255 18.22 1.28 33.30
C VAL A 255 17.36 2.14 32.38
N VAL A 256 16.98 3.33 32.84
CA VAL A 256 16.31 4.35 32.03
C VAL A 256 17.34 4.97 31.09
N LEU A 257 17.04 4.95 29.77
CA LEU A 257 17.82 5.64 28.76
C LEU A 257 17.34 7.07 28.58
N TYR A 258 16.02 7.22 28.48
CA TYR A 258 15.35 8.50 28.34
C TYR A 258 13.90 8.40 28.90
N ALA A 259 13.42 9.47 29.53
CA ALA A 259 12.01 9.55 29.96
C ALA A 259 11.55 11.01 29.94
N THR A 260 10.44 11.28 29.30
CA THR A 260 9.84 12.64 29.23
C THR A 260 9.52 13.19 30.62
N GLU A 261 9.07 12.36 31.56
CA GLU A 261 8.78 12.80 32.93
C GLU A 261 10.02 13.22 33.72
N ASN A 262 11.22 12.80 33.30
CA ASN A 262 12.48 13.21 33.94
C ASN A 262 12.98 14.54 33.41
N GLU A 263 12.45 15.07 32.31
CA GLU A 263 12.76 16.36 31.70
C GLU A 263 11.88 17.45 32.32
N THR A 264 12.30 17.93 33.50
CA THR A 264 11.56 18.93 34.30
C THR A 264 11.96 20.37 34.01
N GLU A 265 13.04 20.59 33.29
CA GLU A 265 13.49 21.94 32.95
C GLU A 265 12.62 22.52 31.83
N PRO A 266 12.09 23.76 32.01
CA PRO A 266 11.32 24.41 30.94
C PRO A 266 12.23 24.74 29.77
N GLU A 267 11.79 24.47 28.57
CA GLU A 267 12.47 24.83 27.33
C GLU A 267 12.30 26.34 27.08
N ILE A 268 13.40 27.04 26.80
CA ILE A 268 13.35 28.45 26.43
C ILE A 268 13.36 28.54 24.91
N ASP A 269 12.31 29.10 24.33
CA ASP A 269 12.25 29.38 22.90
C ASP A 269 13.37 30.34 22.53
N GLN A 270 14.29 29.89 21.68
CA GLN A 270 15.47 30.67 21.29
C GLN A 270 15.15 31.92 20.48
N ILE A 271 13.95 31.98 19.87
CA ILE A 271 13.50 33.07 19.02
C ILE A 271 12.68 34.09 19.80
N THR A 272 11.71 33.62 20.62
CA THR A 272 10.80 34.49 21.36
C THR A 272 11.26 34.79 22.78
N GLY A 273 12.18 33.99 23.34
CA GLY A 273 12.58 34.07 24.74
C GLY A 273 11.51 33.62 25.76
N GLU A 274 10.39 33.12 25.29
CA GLU A 274 9.30 32.64 26.13
C GLU A 274 9.62 31.26 26.72
N LYS A 275 9.23 31.05 27.97
CA LYS A 275 9.38 29.74 28.63
C LYS A 275 8.24 28.82 28.14
N LYS A 276 8.59 27.79 27.37
CA LYS A 276 7.68 26.68 27.06
C LYS A 276 7.56 25.75 28.28
N PRO A 277 6.41 25.10 28.49
CA PRO A 277 6.26 24.10 29.54
C PRO A 277 7.28 22.97 29.34
N SER A 278 7.77 22.40 30.44
CA SER A 278 8.69 21.27 30.38
C SER A 278 8.08 20.07 29.67
N LEU A 279 8.91 19.17 29.11
CA LEU A 279 8.42 17.93 28.49
C LEU A 279 7.67 17.05 29.51
N ALA A 280 8.01 17.14 30.80
CA ALA A 280 7.29 16.46 31.87
C ALA A 280 5.81 16.94 31.95
N GLU A 281 5.54 18.21 31.66
CA GLU A 281 4.20 18.82 31.70
C GLU A 281 3.49 18.73 30.34
N ALA A 282 4.18 19.03 29.26
CA ALA A 282 3.61 19.05 27.90
C ALA A 282 3.39 17.64 27.34
N GLY A 283 4.26 16.69 27.71
CA GLY A 283 4.32 15.35 27.09
C GLY A 283 5.18 15.32 25.83
N LEU A 284 5.31 14.13 25.23
CA LEU A 284 6.14 13.91 24.06
C LEU A 284 5.59 14.65 22.80
N TYR A 285 4.30 14.48 22.53
CA TYR A 285 3.63 15.09 21.39
C TYR A 285 2.35 15.82 21.81
N ASN A 286 2.13 17.00 21.23
CA ASN A 286 1.00 17.87 21.55
C ASN A 286 -0.36 17.25 21.19
N HIS A 287 -0.42 16.38 20.17
CA HIS A 287 -1.64 15.67 19.78
C HIS A 287 -2.09 14.62 20.82
N GLY A 288 -1.19 14.18 21.71
CA GLY A 288 -1.51 13.27 22.81
C GLY A 288 -1.89 11.85 22.41
N GLU A 289 -1.60 11.41 21.19
CA GLU A 289 -1.86 10.06 20.68
C GLU A 289 -0.58 9.25 20.56
N TYR A 290 -0.68 7.90 20.66
CA TYR A 290 0.44 7.02 20.38
C TYR A 290 0.87 7.16 18.92
N PRO A 291 2.17 7.25 18.61
CA PRO A 291 2.68 7.50 17.26
C PRO A 291 2.61 6.25 16.38
N TYR A 292 1.55 5.47 16.48
CA TYR A 292 1.34 4.25 15.73
C TYR A 292 -0.03 4.25 15.07
N VAL A 293 -0.08 3.85 13.80
CA VAL A 293 -1.30 3.71 13.02
C VAL A 293 -1.41 2.27 12.57
N PHE A 294 -2.51 1.60 12.96
CA PHE A 294 -2.84 0.24 12.55
C PHE A 294 -3.76 0.29 11.33
N ASP A 295 -3.41 -0.49 10.32
CA ASP A 295 -4.16 -0.66 9.08
C ASP A 295 -4.64 -2.11 8.95
N PRO A 296 -5.82 -2.46 9.53
CA PRO A 296 -6.38 -3.80 9.44
C PRO A 296 -7.05 -4.04 8.08
N LEU A 297 -6.85 -5.24 7.51
CA LEU A 297 -7.50 -5.65 6.26
C LEU A 297 -8.97 -5.99 6.49
N PHE A 298 -9.24 -7.06 7.22
CA PHE A 298 -10.58 -7.47 7.64
C PHE A 298 -10.67 -7.34 9.16
N PRO A 299 -11.40 -6.35 9.68
CA PRO A 299 -11.35 -6.02 11.09
C PRO A 299 -11.91 -7.13 11.99
N ILE A 300 -11.26 -7.35 13.13
CA ILE A 300 -11.72 -8.24 14.20
C ILE A 300 -12.34 -7.39 15.30
N GLU A 301 -13.54 -7.75 15.75
CA GLU A 301 -14.19 -7.05 16.85
C GLU A 301 -13.37 -7.18 18.15
N GLY A 302 -13.20 -6.06 18.86
CA GLY A 302 -12.44 -5.99 20.11
C GLY A 302 -10.90 -6.05 19.94
N SER A 303 -10.39 -5.95 18.70
CA SER A 303 -8.95 -5.92 18.41
C SER A 303 -8.62 -4.82 17.41
N PRO A 304 -7.46 -4.17 17.50
CA PRO A 304 -6.98 -3.26 16.46
C PRO A 304 -6.45 -4.00 15.23
N CYS A 305 -6.29 -5.33 15.32
CA CYS A 305 -5.80 -6.17 14.23
C CYS A 305 -6.95 -6.77 13.41
N GLY A 306 -6.61 -7.20 12.19
CA GLY A 306 -7.52 -7.83 11.25
C GLY A 306 -7.10 -9.25 10.86
N TYR A 307 -7.90 -9.90 10.01
CA TYR A 307 -7.56 -11.11 9.27
C TYR A 307 -6.86 -10.75 7.96
N GLY A 308 -5.94 -11.63 7.51
CA GLY A 308 -5.32 -11.58 6.20
C GLY A 308 -5.94 -12.56 5.21
N PHE A 309 -5.52 -12.49 3.96
CA PHE A 309 -5.93 -13.48 2.95
C PHE A 309 -5.46 -14.90 3.31
N VAL A 310 -4.28 -15.04 3.94
CA VAL A 310 -3.79 -16.35 4.40
C VAL A 310 -4.75 -17.00 5.38
N ASP A 311 -5.35 -16.23 6.30
CA ASP A 311 -6.29 -16.77 7.28
C ASP A 311 -7.56 -17.33 6.61
N ILE A 312 -8.01 -16.72 5.50
CA ILE A 312 -9.22 -17.09 4.77
C ILE A 312 -8.93 -18.26 3.81
N GLU A 313 -7.87 -18.14 3.01
CA GLU A 313 -7.57 -19.02 1.88
C GLU A 313 -6.79 -20.28 2.28
N ARG A 314 -6.30 -20.35 3.52
CA ARG A 314 -5.51 -21.49 4.00
C ARG A 314 -6.26 -22.82 3.89
N ASN A 315 -7.52 -22.88 4.30
CA ASN A 315 -8.28 -24.13 4.32
C ASN A 315 -8.56 -24.66 2.91
N PRO A 316 -9.09 -23.89 1.95
CA PRO A 316 -9.19 -24.31 0.55
C PRO A 316 -7.85 -24.75 -0.05
N GLN A 317 -6.75 -24.05 0.25
CA GLN A 317 -5.41 -24.42 -0.19
C GLN A 317 -4.99 -25.81 0.34
N ILE A 318 -5.25 -26.13 1.62
CA ILE A 318 -4.98 -27.44 2.20
C ILE A 318 -5.74 -28.54 1.46
N VAL A 319 -7.00 -28.31 1.11
CA VAL A 319 -7.81 -29.28 0.37
C VAL A 319 -7.19 -29.58 -0.99
N VAL A 320 -6.79 -28.55 -1.73
CA VAL A 320 -6.11 -28.70 -3.03
C VAL A 320 -4.81 -29.51 -2.87
N ASP A 321 -4.00 -29.21 -1.86
CA ASP A 321 -2.72 -29.90 -1.60
C ASP A 321 -2.93 -31.38 -1.23
N ILE A 322 -3.95 -31.70 -0.43
CA ILE A 322 -4.32 -33.08 -0.08
C ILE A 322 -4.78 -33.85 -1.34
N LEU A 323 -5.68 -33.26 -2.13
CA LEU A 323 -6.19 -33.89 -3.35
C LEU A 323 -5.07 -34.14 -4.36
N LYS A 324 -4.22 -33.14 -4.60
CA LYS A 324 -3.05 -33.26 -5.48
C LYS A 324 -2.07 -34.31 -4.98
N THR A 325 -1.81 -34.36 -3.67
CA THR A 325 -0.95 -35.39 -3.05
C THR A 325 -1.53 -36.78 -3.26
N SER A 326 -2.83 -36.95 -3.04
CA SER A 326 -3.51 -38.24 -3.22
C SER A 326 -3.50 -38.68 -4.68
N PHE A 327 -3.70 -37.74 -5.62
CA PHE A 327 -3.63 -38.03 -7.05
C PHE A 327 -2.24 -38.47 -7.49
N VAL A 328 -1.19 -37.76 -7.08
CA VAL A 328 0.19 -38.12 -7.41
C VAL A 328 0.58 -39.46 -6.79
N LYS A 329 0.23 -39.72 -5.52
CA LYS A 329 0.49 -41.02 -4.88
C LYS A 329 -0.22 -42.16 -5.59
N ASN A 330 -1.46 -41.95 -6.01
CA ASN A 330 -2.22 -42.96 -6.76
C ASN A 330 -1.59 -43.22 -8.13
N ALA A 331 -1.19 -42.15 -8.85
CA ALA A 331 -0.49 -42.28 -10.15
C ALA A 331 0.85 -43.03 -9.98
N MET A 332 1.64 -42.73 -8.96
CA MET A 332 2.90 -43.42 -8.67
C MET A 332 2.67 -44.91 -8.33
N ALA A 333 1.63 -45.20 -7.53
CA ALA A 333 1.29 -46.57 -7.18
C ALA A 333 0.79 -47.39 -8.40
N GLY A 334 0.11 -46.71 -9.34
CA GLY A 334 -0.28 -47.32 -10.61
C GLY A 334 0.90 -47.54 -11.59
N ALA A 335 1.90 -46.64 -11.55
CA ALA A 335 3.09 -46.73 -12.38
C ALA A 335 4.08 -47.84 -11.91
N THR A 336 4.04 -48.19 -10.63
CA THR A 336 4.88 -49.25 -10.02
C THR A 336 3.98 -50.40 -9.58
N PRO A 337 3.70 -51.39 -10.46
CA PRO A 337 2.83 -52.50 -10.12
C PRO A 337 3.46 -53.31 -8.97
N ARG A 338 2.62 -53.69 -8.01
CA ARG A 338 3.02 -54.53 -6.87
C ARG A 338 2.47 -55.93 -7.07
N TYR A 339 3.21 -56.91 -6.59
CA TYR A 339 2.94 -58.31 -6.80
C TYR A 339 2.86 -59.06 -5.46
N PHE A 340 1.99 -60.03 -5.39
CA PHE A 340 2.06 -61.09 -4.38
C PHE A 340 2.99 -62.17 -4.98
N SER A 341 4.10 -62.44 -4.30
CA SER A 341 5.01 -63.55 -4.62
C SER A 341 4.91 -64.63 -3.56
N ARG A 342 5.01 -65.89 -3.97
CA ARG A 342 5.10 -66.99 -3.03
C ARG A 342 6.50 -67.02 -2.39
N GLN A 343 6.55 -67.31 -1.10
CA GLN A 343 7.78 -67.28 -0.31
C GLN A 343 8.61 -68.59 -0.46
N ASP A 344 8.34 -69.41 -1.47
CA ASP A 344 9.00 -70.68 -1.71
C ASP A 344 10.29 -70.59 -2.58
N GLY A 345 10.72 -69.37 -2.95
CA GLY A 345 11.90 -69.14 -3.76
C GLY A 345 11.78 -69.63 -5.22
N ALA A 346 10.53 -69.81 -5.69
CA ALA A 346 10.28 -70.25 -7.06
C ALA A 346 10.60 -69.18 -8.13
N ILE A 347 10.55 -67.89 -7.74
CA ILE A 347 10.85 -66.75 -8.62
C ILE A 347 12.22 -66.18 -8.23
N ASN A 348 13.03 -65.86 -9.22
CA ASN A 348 14.26 -65.09 -9.02
C ASN A 348 13.94 -63.61 -8.93
N GLU A 349 13.83 -63.09 -7.69
CA GLU A 349 13.44 -61.69 -7.42
C GLU A 349 14.49 -60.70 -7.98
N GLU A 350 15.77 -61.06 -8.01
CA GLU A 350 16.84 -60.19 -8.56
C GLU A 350 16.69 -59.99 -10.08
N GLU A 351 16.41 -61.06 -10.82
CA GLU A 351 16.16 -60.99 -12.27
C GLU A 351 14.82 -60.28 -12.60
N PHE A 352 13.83 -60.46 -11.74
CA PHE A 352 12.53 -59.81 -11.92
C PHE A 352 12.57 -58.29 -11.71
N LEU A 353 13.45 -57.83 -10.84
CA LEU A 353 13.68 -56.41 -10.58
C LEU A 353 14.61 -55.74 -11.57
N ASP A 354 15.44 -56.55 -12.28
CA ASP A 354 16.34 -56.05 -13.28
C ASP A 354 15.65 -55.91 -14.64
N LEU A 355 15.19 -54.67 -14.91
CA LEU A 355 14.52 -54.30 -16.17
C LEU A 355 15.42 -54.43 -17.42
N SER A 356 16.74 -54.62 -17.25
CA SER A 356 17.66 -54.82 -18.37
C SER A 356 17.66 -56.26 -18.89
N ASN A 357 17.19 -57.21 -18.11
CA ASN A 357 17.07 -58.61 -18.46
C ASN A 357 15.67 -58.95 -19.01
N PRO A 358 15.54 -59.31 -20.28
CA PRO A 358 14.24 -59.63 -20.86
C PRO A 358 13.70 -61.00 -20.46
N ILE A 359 14.46 -61.84 -19.76
CA ILE A 359 14.09 -63.19 -19.34
C ILE A 359 14.27 -63.33 -17.84
N VAL A 360 13.20 -63.78 -17.15
CA VAL A 360 13.22 -64.12 -15.72
C VAL A 360 13.13 -65.62 -15.57
N HIS A 361 14.06 -66.23 -14.87
CA HIS A 361 14.08 -67.67 -14.64
C HIS A 361 13.23 -68.07 -13.45
N VAL A 362 12.34 -69.04 -13.64
CA VAL A 362 11.41 -69.57 -12.61
C VAL A 362 11.70 -71.05 -12.40
N LYS A 363 11.76 -71.50 -11.14
CA LYS A 363 11.89 -72.92 -10.77
C LYS A 363 10.53 -73.60 -10.77
N GLY A 364 10.26 -74.47 -11.73
CA GLY A 364 9.03 -75.24 -11.84
C GLY A 364 8.13 -74.83 -13.02
N ASN A 365 6.87 -75.26 -13.03
CA ASN A 365 5.92 -74.93 -14.08
C ASN A 365 5.48 -73.45 -13.94
N VAL A 366 5.46 -72.73 -15.04
CA VAL A 366 5.02 -71.31 -15.10
C VAL A 366 3.49 -71.31 -15.04
N ASN A 367 2.93 -71.14 -13.84
CA ASN A 367 1.50 -70.98 -13.60
C ASN A 367 1.22 -69.58 -13.02
N ASP A 368 0.02 -69.05 -13.25
CA ASP A 368 -0.43 -67.72 -12.74
C ASP A 368 -0.46 -67.62 -11.19
N ASP A 369 -0.31 -68.74 -10.48
CA ASP A 369 -0.31 -68.80 -9.04
C ASP A 369 0.98 -68.35 -8.36
N PHE A 370 2.09 -68.19 -9.09
CA PHE A 370 3.37 -67.80 -8.50
C PHE A 370 3.49 -66.30 -8.24
N LEU A 371 2.89 -65.50 -9.14
CA LEU A 371 2.94 -64.06 -9.08
C LEU A 371 1.55 -63.50 -9.43
N LYS A 372 0.94 -62.83 -8.49
CA LYS A 372 -0.34 -62.17 -8.72
C LYS A 372 -0.20 -60.67 -8.58
N VAL A 373 -0.60 -59.96 -9.61
CA VAL A 373 -0.59 -58.49 -9.60
C VAL A 373 -1.62 -58.01 -8.55
N ILE A 374 -1.19 -57.11 -7.68
CA ILE A 374 -2.10 -56.42 -6.78
C ILE A 374 -2.82 -55.40 -7.62
N SER A 375 -4.13 -55.59 -7.80
CA SER A 375 -4.95 -54.61 -8.56
C SER A 375 -4.93 -53.27 -7.85
N HIS A 376 -4.55 -52.23 -8.57
CA HIS A 376 -4.59 -50.85 -8.10
C HIS A 376 -5.90 -50.20 -8.54
N ASN A 377 -6.64 -49.60 -7.62
CA ASN A 377 -7.82 -48.82 -7.95
C ASN A 377 -7.36 -47.41 -8.33
N TYR A 378 -7.56 -47.04 -9.59
CA TYR A 378 -7.34 -45.66 -10.03
C TYR A 378 -8.37 -44.74 -9.42
N LEU A 379 -7.96 -43.51 -9.07
CA LEU A 379 -8.89 -42.49 -8.61
C LEU A 379 -9.83 -42.10 -9.75
N ASP A 380 -11.11 -41.99 -9.43
CA ASP A 380 -12.16 -41.58 -10.37
C ASP A 380 -12.01 -40.12 -10.78
N GLY A 381 -12.55 -39.75 -11.95
CA GLY A 381 -12.55 -38.37 -12.46
C GLY A 381 -13.16 -37.33 -11.51
N ASN A 382 -14.02 -37.77 -10.59
CA ASN A 382 -14.62 -36.92 -9.55
C ASN A 382 -13.56 -36.20 -8.68
N TYR A 383 -12.38 -36.79 -8.48
CA TYR A 383 -11.29 -36.15 -7.71
C TYR A 383 -10.70 -34.93 -8.44
N ILE A 384 -10.64 -35.00 -9.78
CA ILE A 384 -10.17 -33.88 -10.61
C ILE A 384 -11.20 -32.73 -10.53
N GLN A 385 -12.49 -33.05 -10.67
CA GLN A 385 -13.55 -32.05 -10.55
C GLN A 385 -13.56 -31.38 -9.18
N LEU A 386 -13.37 -32.15 -8.09
CA LEU A 386 -13.29 -31.59 -6.74
C LEU A 386 -12.08 -30.65 -6.58
N MET A 387 -10.94 -30.99 -7.17
CA MET A 387 -9.76 -30.15 -7.18
C MET A 387 -10.01 -28.86 -7.97
N GLU A 388 -10.62 -28.95 -9.13
CA GLU A 388 -11.00 -27.78 -9.95
C GLU A 388 -12.00 -26.87 -9.23
N MET A 389 -13.02 -27.45 -8.59
CA MET A 389 -13.96 -26.69 -7.75
C MET A 389 -13.26 -25.97 -6.60
N SER A 390 -12.31 -26.63 -5.92
CA SER A 390 -11.56 -26.01 -4.82
C SER A 390 -10.64 -24.87 -5.31
N VAL A 391 -10.06 -25.00 -6.50
CA VAL A 391 -9.28 -23.92 -7.14
C VAL A 391 -10.18 -22.76 -7.53
N GLN A 392 -11.38 -23.05 -8.05
CA GLN A 392 -12.36 -22.03 -8.38
C GLN A 392 -12.85 -21.30 -7.13
N GLU A 393 -13.11 -22.02 -6.03
CA GLU A 393 -13.44 -21.44 -4.72
C GLU A 393 -12.36 -20.46 -4.23
N LEU A 394 -11.07 -20.82 -4.33
CA LEU A 394 -9.96 -19.93 -4.02
C LEU A 394 -9.99 -18.64 -4.85
N ARG A 395 -10.27 -18.75 -6.16
CA ARG A 395 -10.35 -17.60 -7.06
C ARG A 395 -11.53 -16.69 -6.75
N GLU A 396 -12.70 -17.28 -6.51
CA GLU A 396 -13.93 -16.54 -6.22
C GLU A 396 -13.85 -15.85 -4.86
N THR A 397 -13.39 -16.55 -3.82
CA THR A 397 -13.24 -16.00 -2.46
C THR A 397 -12.23 -14.86 -2.40
N SER A 398 -11.14 -14.98 -3.15
CA SER A 398 -10.13 -13.92 -3.24
C SER A 398 -10.54 -12.73 -4.11
N GLY A 399 -11.57 -12.91 -4.96
CA GLY A 399 -11.95 -11.93 -5.97
C GLY A 399 -10.97 -11.83 -7.15
N ASN A 400 -10.05 -12.79 -7.30
CA ASN A 400 -9.15 -12.91 -8.44
C ASN A 400 -9.83 -13.69 -9.57
N THR A 401 -10.85 -13.09 -10.15
CA THR A 401 -11.59 -13.66 -11.30
C THR A 401 -10.77 -13.53 -12.59
N GLU A 402 -11.11 -14.32 -13.60
CA GLU A 402 -10.46 -14.24 -14.92
C GLU A 402 -10.53 -12.84 -15.52
N THR A 403 -11.60 -12.11 -15.23
CA THR A 403 -11.78 -10.71 -15.65
C THR A 403 -10.79 -9.76 -14.99
N SER A 404 -10.45 -9.97 -13.71
CA SER A 404 -9.47 -9.15 -12.99
C SER A 404 -8.04 -9.39 -13.51
N THR A 405 -7.76 -10.59 -14.04
CA THR A 405 -6.45 -10.93 -14.63
C THR A 405 -6.34 -10.56 -16.11
N GLY A 406 -7.33 -9.86 -16.66
CA GLY A 406 -7.31 -9.35 -18.04
C GLY A 406 -7.78 -10.36 -19.09
N THR A 407 -8.30 -11.52 -18.67
CA THR A 407 -8.88 -12.51 -19.60
C THR A 407 -10.36 -12.18 -19.79
N THR A 408 -10.73 -11.73 -20.98
CA THR A 408 -12.15 -11.51 -21.33
C THR A 408 -12.72 -12.76 -21.95
N GLY A 409 -13.91 -13.17 -21.51
CA GLY A 409 -14.65 -14.27 -22.13
C GLY A 409 -14.93 -13.99 -23.62
N SER A 410 -14.97 -15.04 -24.44
CA SER A 410 -15.24 -14.95 -25.87
C SER A 410 -16.57 -14.23 -26.11
N GLY A 411 -16.53 -13.06 -26.75
CA GLY A 411 -17.73 -12.30 -27.15
C GLY A 411 -17.83 -10.87 -26.61
N VAL A 412 -16.98 -10.47 -25.65
CA VAL A 412 -16.96 -9.09 -25.13
C VAL A 412 -15.89 -8.29 -25.86
N THR A 413 -16.30 -7.52 -26.88
CA THR A 413 -15.40 -6.73 -27.73
C THR A 413 -15.52 -5.21 -27.48
N ALA A 414 -16.57 -4.75 -26.81
CA ALA A 414 -16.77 -3.34 -26.53
C ALA A 414 -15.87 -2.88 -25.37
N ALA A 415 -15.02 -1.88 -25.58
CA ALA A 415 -14.13 -1.32 -24.57
C ALA A 415 -14.87 -0.87 -23.30
N SER A 416 -16.08 -0.29 -23.44
CA SER A 416 -16.95 0.11 -22.33
C SER A 416 -17.45 -1.07 -21.49
N ALA A 417 -17.74 -2.21 -22.12
CA ALA A 417 -18.16 -3.42 -21.40
C ALA A 417 -16.99 -4.05 -20.64
N ILE A 418 -15.79 -4.05 -21.21
CA ILE A 418 -14.56 -4.51 -20.55
C ILE A 418 -14.26 -3.61 -19.34
N ALA A 419 -14.34 -2.30 -19.50
CA ALA A 419 -14.15 -1.35 -18.40
C ALA A 419 -15.16 -1.56 -17.26
N ALA A 420 -16.44 -1.78 -17.58
CA ALA A 420 -17.48 -2.06 -16.58
C ALA A 420 -17.25 -3.39 -15.84
N LEU A 421 -16.77 -4.42 -16.54
CA LEU A 421 -16.41 -5.71 -15.93
C LEU A 421 -15.18 -5.57 -15.01
N GLN A 422 -14.16 -4.82 -15.43
CA GLN A 422 -12.97 -4.52 -14.59
C GLN A 422 -13.37 -3.71 -13.36
N GLU A 423 -14.24 -2.73 -13.50
CA GLU A 423 -14.75 -1.97 -12.36
C GLU A 423 -15.55 -2.85 -11.39
N ALA A 424 -16.36 -3.75 -11.89
CA ALA A 424 -17.13 -4.68 -11.07
C ALA A 424 -16.23 -5.68 -10.33
N SER A 425 -15.17 -6.19 -10.97
CA SER A 425 -14.21 -7.12 -10.37
C SER A 425 -13.37 -6.46 -9.27
N GLY A 426 -13.12 -5.15 -9.36
CA GLY A 426 -12.34 -4.39 -8.38
C GLY A 426 -13.05 -4.07 -7.06
N LYS A 427 -14.31 -4.48 -6.85
CA LYS A 427 -15.09 -4.10 -5.65
C LYS A 427 -14.44 -4.55 -4.33
N GLY A 428 -13.92 -5.79 -4.26
CA GLY A 428 -13.26 -6.31 -3.06
C GLY A 428 -11.96 -5.58 -2.73
N SER A 429 -11.15 -5.26 -3.74
CA SER A 429 -9.92 -4.48 -3.59
C SER A 429 -10.21 -3.03 -3.17
N ARG A 430 -11.34 -2.47 -3.62
CA ARG A 430 -11.77 -1.10 -3.27
C ARG A 430 -12.05 -0.92 -1.78
N ASP A 431 -12.71 -1.88 -1.13
CA ASP A 431 -12.95 -1.79 0.33
C ASP A 431 -11.63 -1.81 1.11
N SER A 432 -10.70 -2.70 0.75
CA SER A 432 -9.35 -2.74 1.33
C SER A 432 -8.60 -1.42 1.13
N THR A 433 -8.69 -0.82 -0.06
CA THR A 433 -8.09 0.48 -0.38
C THR A 433 -8.67 1.60 0.46
N MET A 434 -10.00 1.63 0.63
CA MET A 434 -10.67 2.63 1.49
C MET A 434 -10.28 2.49 2.96
N ALA A 435 -10.01 1.25 3.43
CA ALA A 435 -9.48 1.04 4.77
C ALA A 435 -8.06 1.61 4.91
N SER A 436 -7.18 1.40 3.92
CA SER A 436 -5.84 2.00 3.89
C SER A 436 -5.90 3.53 3.83
N TYR A 437 -6.86 4.12 3.11
CA TYR A 437 -7.00 5.58 3.05
C TYR A 437 -7.36 6.19 4.41
N ARG A 438 -8.22 5.53 5.19
CA ARG A 438 -8.52 5.96 6.57
C ARG A 438 -7.30 5.88 7.48
N SER A 439 -6.44 4.88 7.29
CA SER A 439 -5.16 4.78 8.01
C SER A 439 -4.18 5.85 7.55
N PHE A 440 -4.11 6.12 6.26
CA PHE A 440 -3.28 7.18 5.69
C PHE A 440 -3.72 8.58 6.14
N GLU A 441 -5.02 8.83 6.25
CA GLU A 441 -5.55 10.07 6.83
C GLU A 441 -5.00 10.35 8.24
N LYS A 442 -4.91 9.30 9.08
CA LYS A 442 -4.30 9.41 10.42
C LYS A 442 -2.81 9.69 10.35
N ILE A 443 -2.09 9.09 9.39
CA ILE A 443 -0.67 9.36 9.17
C ILE A 443 -0.46 10.82 8.80
N VAL A 444 -1.26 11.34 7.87
CA VAL A 444 -1.20 12.75 7.45
C VAL A 444 -1.55 13.69 8.60
N TYR A 445 -2.57 13.37 9.38
CA TYR A 445 -2.93 14.13 10.59
C TYR A 445 -1.75 14.21 11.57
N MET A 446 -1.10 13.09 11.88
CA MET A 446 0.07 13.08 12.76
C MET A 446 1.23 13.87 12.17
N ASN A 447 1.46 13.80 10.85
CA ASN A 447 2.48 14.61 10.18
C ASN A 447 2.20 16.12 10.36
N ILE A 448 0.95 16.57 10.18
CA ILE A 448 0.57 17.98 10.36
C ILE A 448 0.81 18.42 11.80
N GLU A 449 0.45 17.60 12.78
CA GLU A 449 0.68 17.91 14.19
C GLU A 449 2.17 17.96 14.56
N LEU A 450 3.00 17.07 14.00
CA LEU A 450 4.46 17.13 14.18
C LEU A 450 5.07 18.36 13.47
N VAL A 451 4.58 18.72 12.28
CA VAL A 451 4.97 19.99 11.60
C VAL A 451 4.63 21.18 12.50
N ARG A 452 3.42 21.21 13.08
CA ARG A 452 2.99 22.25 14.00
C ARG A 452 3.92 22.37 15.21
N GLN A 453 4.36 21.26 15.76
CA GLN A 453 5.18 21.23 16.99
C GLN A 453 6.66 21.54 16.74
N PHE A 454 7.25 21.02 15.66
CA PHE A 454 8.71 20.96 15.52
C PHE A 454 9.29 21.76 14.34
N TYR A 455 8.46 22.32 13.43
CA TYR A 455 8.96 23.10 12.30
C TYR A 455 9.09 24.59 12.64
N ASP A 456 9.74 24.88 13.76
CA ASP A 456 9.99 26.24 14.25
C ASP A 456 11.04 26.99 13.43
N ALA A 457 12.02 26.29 12.85
CA ALA A 457 13.01 26.85 11.94
C ALA A 457 12.55 26.82 10.48
N PRO A 458 12.90 27.85 9.66
CA PRO A 458 12.59 27.87 8.23
C PRO A 458 13.23 26.70 7.49
N ARG A 459 12.45 25.96 6.72
CA ARG A 459 12.87 24.82 5.92
C ARG A 459 12.55 25.02 4.46
N SER A 460 13.49 24.67 3.58
CA SER A 460 13.27 24.75 2.13
C SER A 460 12.69 23.45 1.60
N PHE A 461 11.62 23.56 0.83
CA PHE A 461 10.98 22.46 0.12
C PHE A 461 11.03 22.70 -1.37
N ARG A 462 11.39 21.67 -2.14
CA ARG A 462 11.25 21.63 -3.57
C ARG A 462 9.92 20.99 -3.90
N ILE A 463 9.01 21.78 -4.38
CA ILE A 463 7.69 21.34 -4.82
C ILE A 463 7.77 21.13 -6.32
N THR A 464 7.57 19.89 -6.76
CA THR A 464 7.49 19.57 -8.19
C THR A 464 6.03 19.64 -8.59
N GLY A 465 5.69 20.61 -9.45
CA GLY A 465 4.34 20.73 -10.00
C GLY A 465 4.01 19.58 -10.96
N GLU A 466 2.75 19.44 -11.30
CA GLU A 466 2.19 18.36 -12.13
C GLU A 466 2.85 18.27 -13.53
N TYR A 467 3.40 19.39 -14.03
CA TYR A 467 4.10 19.49 -15.32
C TYR A 467 5.63 19.49 -15.20
N GLY A 468 6.17 19.11 -14.02
CA GLY A 468 7.62 19.12 -13.78
C GLY A 468 8.20 20.50 -13.48
N GLU A 469 7.36 21.52 -13.26
CA GLU A 469 7.81 22.82 -12.79
C GLU A 469 8.34 22.70 -11.36
N GLU A 470 9.58 23.11 -11.14
CA GLU A 470 10.19 23.13 -9.81
C GLU A 470 9.96 24.50 -9.17
N THR A 471 9.22 24.52 -8.08
CA THR A 471 9.07 25.71 -7.24
C THR A 471 9.71 25.47 -5.89
N PHE A 472 10.51 26.44 -5.41
CA PHE A 472 11.12 26.38 -4.09
C PHE A 472 10.30 27.21 -3.13
N SER A 473 9.86 26.59 -2.03
CA SER A 473 9.11 27.27 -0.98
C SER A 473 9.84 27.12 0.35
N ILE A 474 9.94 28.20 1.08
CA ILE A 474 10.42 28.18 2.45
C ILE A 474 9.19 28.09 3.34
N TYR A 475 9.20 27.12 4.25
CA TYR A 475 8.10 26.86 5.17
C TYR A 475 8.54 26.90 6.62
N GLN A 476 7.69 27.46 7.46
CA GLN A 476 7.80 27.52 8.91
C GLN A 476 6.39 27.38 9.50
N ASN A 477 6.28 26.81 10.70
CA ASN A 477 5.00 26.48 11.34
C ASN A 477 4.20 27.68 11.90
N ALA A 478 4.63 28.92 11.63
CA ALA A 478 3.96 30.11 12.15
C ALA A 478 2.46 30.18 11.82
N GLY A 479 2.07 29.72 10.62
CA GLY A 479 0.66 29.66 10.20
C GLY A 479 -0.17 28.57 10.89
N LEU A 480 0.47 27.62 11.59
CA LEU A 480 -0.19 26.54 12.33
C LEU A 480 -0.33 26.83 13.82
N GLN A 481 0.31 27.88 14.32
CA GLN A 481 0.24 28.26 15.73
C GLN A 481 -1.13 28.86 16.10
N PRO A 482 -1.51 28.86 17.39
CA PRO A 482 -2.73 29.49 17.84
C PRO A 482 -2.79 30.97 17.44
N ILE A 483 -3.86 31.36 16.74
CA ILE A 483 -4.09 32.73 16.26
C ILE A 483 -5.03 33.43 17.21
N HIS A 484 -4.63 34.61 17.72
CA HIS A 484 -5.51 35.44 18.53
C HIS A 484 -6.66 36.02 17.68
N GLN A 485 -7.91 35.82 18.10
CA GLN A 485 -9.09 36.21 17.31
C GLN A 485 -9.44 37.71 17.43
N GLY A 486 -8.68 38.44 18.24
CA GLY A 486 -8.93 39.86 18.49
C GLY A 486 -9.97 40.09 19.58
N ASN A 487 -10.32 41.38 19.78
CA ASN A 487 -11.36 41.79 20.71
C ASN A 487 -12.60 42.26 19.92
N ASP A 488 -13.74 41.64 20.16
CA ASP A 488 -15.02 42.06 19.61
C ASP A 488 -15.92 42.57 20.75
N PHE A 489 -16.46 43.80 20.59
CA PHE A 489 -17.22 44.50 21.62
C PHE A 489 -16.57 44.58 23.02
N GLY A 490 -15.22 44.60 23.09
CA GLY A 490 -14.46 44.64 24.35
C GLY A 490 -14.33 43.29 25.07
N ILE A 491 -14.73 42.20 24.43
CA ILE A 491 -14.57 40.83 24.91
C ILE A 491 -13.42 40.19 24.12
N ASP A 492 -12.44 39.69 24.84
CA ASP A 492 -11.35 38.91 24.23
C ASP A 492 -11.93 37.60 23.68
N MET A 493 -11.84 37.40 22.36
CA MET A 493 -12.33 36.20 21.65
C MET A 493 -11.43 35.02 21.84
N GLY A 494 -10.29 35.16 22.53
CA GLY A 494 -9.35 34.10 22.80
C GLY A 494 -8.52 33.67 21.57
N TYR A 495 -7.93 32.49 21.68
CA TYR A 495 -7.07 31.92 20.63
C TYR A 495 -7.79 30.83 19.86
N ARG A 496 -7.63 30.84 18.54
CA ARG A 496 -8.11 29.82 17.61
C ARG A 496 -6.93 28.98 17.12
N LEU A 497 -7.08 27.67 17.15
CA LEU A 497 -6.12 26.76 16.53
C LEU A 497 -6.58 26.44 15.10
N PRO A 498 -5.75 26.62 14.05
CA PRO A 498 -6.08 26.17 12.70
C PRO A 498 -6.31 24.66 12.65
N VAL A 499 -7.43 24.22 12.08
CA VAL A 499 -7.81 22.81 11.93
C VAL A 499 -8.12 22.53 10.46
N PHE A 500 -7.62 21.41 9.98
CA PHE A 500 -7.75 21.00 8.58
C PHE A 500 -8.52 19.70 8.45
N ASP A 501 -9.25 19.56 7.36
CA ASP A 501 -9.85 18.30 6.94
C ASP A 501 -8.94 17.64 5.91
N ILE A 502 -8.74 16.35 6.04
CA ILE A 502 -7.85 15.58 5.15
C ILE A 502 -8.73 14.74 4.23
N LYS A 503 -8.59 14.91 2.94
CA LYS A 503 -9.23 14.08 1.93
C LYS A 503 -8.16 13.30 1.19
N VAL A 504 -8.28 11.98 1.19
CA VAL A 504 -7.35 11.10 0.50
C VAL A 504 -7.93 10.71 -0.85
N SER A 505 -7.12 10.81 -1.89
CA SER A 505 -7.43 10.36 -3.24
C SER A 505 -6.37 9.39 -3.74
N ALA A 506 -6.70 8.58 -4.76
CA ALA A 506 -5.71 7.74 -5.42
C ALA A 506 -4.82 8.59 -6.32
N GLN A 507 -3.52 8.41 -6.23
CA GLN A 507 -2.60 8.89 -7.26
C GLN A 507 -2.75 7.99 -8.48
N LYS A 508 -3.45 8.44 -9.51
CA LYS A 508 -3.68 7.65 -10.72
C LYS A 508 -2.38 7.50 -11.51
N LYS A 509 -1.72 6.38 -11.36
CA LYS A 509 -0.51 6.01 -12.14
C LYS A 509 -0.81 5.08 -13.33
N SER A 510 -2.04 4.61 -13.51
CA SER A 510 -2.39 3.63 -14.54
C SER A 510 -2.14 4.17 -15.96
N VAL A 511 -1.43 3.39 -16.77
CA VAL A 511 -1.21 3.68 -18.19
C VAL A 511 -2.53 3.78 -18.96
N TYR A 512 -3.52 2.98 -18.58
CA TYR A 512 -4.86 3.01 -19.19
C TYR A 512 -5.59 4.33 -18.92
N THR A 513 -5.43 4.93 -17.76
CA THR A 513 -6.00 6.24 -17.45
C THR A 513 -5.43 7.32 -18.35
N LYS A 514 -4.12 7.29 -18.62
CA LYS A 514 -3.46 8.24 -19.54
C LYS A 514 -3.95 8.07 -20.98
N VAL A 515 -4.13 6.84 -21.44
CA VAL A 515 -4.67 6.55 -22.79
C VAL A 515 -6.10 7.07 -22.90
N SER A 516 -6.94 6.79 -21.90
CA SER A 516 -8.32 7.28 -21.86
C SER A 516 -8.40 8.80 -21.81
N GLN A 517 -7.54 9.46 -21.03
CA GLN A 517 -7.44 10.92 -20.99
C GLN A 517 -6.98 11.52 -22.33
N ASN A 518 -6.03 10.88 -23.02
CA ASN A 518 -5.57 11.31 -24.33
C ASN A 518 -6.68 11.15 -25.40
N GLU A 519 -7.45 10.08 -25.34
CA GLU A 519 -8.61 9.88 -26.21
C GLU A 519 -9.68 10.95 -25.94
N LEU A 520 -9.97 11.21 -24.66
CA LEU A 520 -10.92 12.24 -24.25
C LEU A 520 -10.46 13.65 -24.72
N ALA A 521 -9.18 13.99 -24.52
CA ALA A 521 -8.61 15.24 -25.00
C ALA A 521 -8.70 15.39 -26.52
N THR A 522 -8.46 14.29 -27.26
CA THR A 522 -8.61 14.26 -28.72
C THR A 522 -10.07 14.43 -29.13
N GLN A 523 -11.00 13.84 -28.42
CA GLN A 523 -12.44 14.03 -28.65
C GLN A 523 -12.87 15.47 -28.38
N PHE A 524 -12.41 16.11 -27.30
CA PHE A 524 -12.67 17.52 -27.00
C PHE A 524 -12.16 18.43 -28.09
N PHE A 525 -10.95 18.17 -28.61
CA PHE A 525 -10.39 18.93 -29.72
C PHE A 525 -11.24 18.77 -30.99
N ARG A 526 -11.65 17.55 -31.32
CA ARG A 526 -12.52 17.27 -32.48
C ARG A 526 -13.92 17.89 -32.35
N MET A 527 -14.48 17.93 -31.16
CA MET A 527 -15.77 18.57 -30.88
C MET A 527 -15.70 20.10 -30.83
N GLY A 528 -14.51 20.69 -30.90
CA GLY A 528 -14.33 22.14 -30.92
C GLY A 528 -14.45 22.82 -29.55
N PHE A 529 -14.29 22.08 -28.42
CA PHE A 529 -14.38 22.65 -27.08
C PHE A 529 -13.35 23.77 -26.80
N PHE A 530 -12.25 23.79 -27.52
CA PHE A 530 -11.23 24.83 -27.39
C PHE A 530 -11.49 26.03 -28.31
N ASN A 531 -12.61 26.03 -29.07
CA ASN A 531 -12.97 27.17 -29.91
C ASN A 531 -13.51 28.32 -29.04
N PRO A 532 -12.90 29.51 -29.07
CA PRO A 532 -13.32 30.65 -28.25
C PRO A 532 -14.75 31.14 -28.50
N GLN A 533 -15.37 30.77 -29.64
CA GLN A 533 -16.75 31.16 -29.98
C GLN A 533 -17.82 30.25 -29.32
N MET A 534 -17.44 29.03 -28.89
CA MET A 534 -18.34 28.05 -28.32
C MET A 534 -18.12 27.83 -26.80
N VAL A 535 -17.47 28.77 -26.13
CA VAL A 535 -17.01 28.62 -24.73
C VAL A 535 -18.16 28.33 -23.79
N ASP A 536 -19.30 29.01 -23.91
CA ASP A 536 -20.44 28.80 -23.01
C ASP A 536 -21.04 27.40 -23.16
N GLN A 537 -21.12 26.90 -24.39
CA GLN A 537 -21.60 25.54 -24.67
C GLN A 537 -20.58 24.48 -24.20
N ALA A 538 -19.29 24.75 -24.40
CA ALA A 538 -18.21 23.90 -23.95
C ALA A 538 -18.18 23.79 -22.40
N LEU A 539 -18.35 24.92 -21.70
CA LEU A 539 -18.40 24.94 -20.24
C LEU A 539 -19.60 24.17 -19.70
N MET A 540 -20.80 24.36 -20.29
CA MET A 540 -21.99 23.58 -19.90
C MET A 540 -21.79 22.07 -20.08
N CYS A 541 -21.17 21.66 -21.17
CA CYS A 541 -20.90 20.25 -21.43
C CYS A 541 -19.84 19.70 -20.47
N LEU A 542 -18.76 20.46 -20.20
CA LEU A 542 -17.72 20.10 -19.26
C LEU A 542 -18.26 20.01 -17.82
N GLU A 543 -19.24 20.83 -17.44
CA GLU A 543 -19.91 20.74 -16.13
C GLU A 543 -20.64 19.40 -15.95
N MET A 544 -21.21 18.84 -17.00
CA MET A 544 -21.94 17.56 -16.99
C MET A 544 -21.00 16.34 -17.02
N MET A 545 -19.73 16.52 -17.35
CA MET A 545 -18.73 15.45 -17.43
C MET A 545 -17.98 15.32 -16.12
N ASP A 546 -17.50 14.12 -15.82
CA ASP A 546 -16.63 13.86 -14.67
C ASP A 546 -15.32 13.23 -15.15
N PHE A 547 -14.20 13.98 -15.05
CA PHE A 547 -12.85 13.56 -15.42
C PHE A 547 -11.81 14.34 -14.62
N ASP A 548 -10.58 13.81 -14.56
CA ASP A 548 -9.50 14.45 -13.81
C ASP A 548 -9.03 15.76 -14.48
N GLY A 549 -8.77 16.78 -13.66
CA GLY A 549 -8.35 18.11 -14.15
C GLY A 549 -9.48 18.94 -14.77
N LYS A 550 -10.75 18.54 -14.56
CA LYS A 550 -11.95 19.22 -15.07
C LYS A 550 -11.91 20.74 -14.76
N GLU A 551 -11.63 21.10 -13.51
CA GLU A 551 -11.63 22.49 -13.07
C GLU A 551 -10.58 23.34 -13.80
N GLU A 552 -9.39 22.78 -14.03
CA GLU A 552 -8.33 23.46 -14.78
C GLU A 552 -8.68 23.69 -16.25
N ILE A 553 -9.25 22.66 -16.89
CA ILE A 553 -9.68 22.76 -18.29
C ILE A 553 -10.82 23.78 -18.40
N MET A 554 -11.78 23.76 -17.48
CA MET A 554 -12.85 24.75 -17.41
C MET A 554 -12.31 26.18 -17.25
N GLN A 555 -11.33 26.39 -16.36
CA GLN A 555 -10.69 27.70 -16.17
C GLN A 555 -9.93 28.16 -17.42
N LYS A 556 -9.20 27.27 -18.08
CA LYS A 556 -8.47 27.57 -19.33
C LYS A 556 -9.43 27.94 -20.46
N VAL A 557 -10.54 27.17 -20.61
CA VAL A 557 -11.57 27.44 -21.61
C VAL A 557 -12.27 28.77 -21.31
N ALA A 558 -12.68 29.02 -20.07
CA ALA A 558 -13.29 30.29 -19.66
C ALA A 558 -12.36 31.49 -19.87
N ARG A 559 -11.06 31.33 -19.54
CA ARG A 559 -10.04 32.37 -19.77
C ARG A 559 -9.88 32.72 -21.26
N ASN A 560 -9.83 31.69 -22.12
CA ASN A 560 -9.74 31.91 -23.58
C ASN A 560 -10.95 32.66 -24.13
N GLY A 561 -12.17 32.30 -23.66
CA GLY A 561 -13.38 33.02 -24.02
C GLY A 561 -13.38 34.49 -23.58
N SER A 562 -12.96 34.73 -22.33
CA SER A 562 -12.88 36.11 -21.81
C SER A 562 -11.85 36.98 -22.52
N LEU A 563 -10.72 36.40 -22.91
CA LEU A 563 -9.69 37.08 -23.71
C LEU A 563 -10.22 37.44 -25.10
N MET A 564 -10.92 36.52 -25.76
CA MET A 564 -11.50 36.75 -27.07
C MET A 564 -12.60 37.84 -27.02
N GLN A 565 -13.47 37.80 -26.01
CA GLN A 565 -14.47 38.85 -25.81
C GLN A 565 -13.86 40.22 -25.61
N LYS A 566 -12.80 40.34 -24.79
CA LYS A 566 -12.06 41.60 -24.62
C LYS A 566 -11.41 42.08 -25.91
N LEU A 567 -10.80 41.16 -26.67
CA LEU A 567 -10.21 41.50 -27.96
C LEU A 567 -11.25 42.11 -28.91
N VAL A 568 -12.41 41.45 -29.04
CA VAL A 568 -13.52 41.96 -29.89
C VAL A 568 -14.02 43.32 -29.40
N GLN A 569 -14.16 43.54 -28.09
CA GLN A 569 -14.52 44.84 -27.52
C GLN A 569 -13.49 45.94 -27.84
N TYR A 570 -12.20 45.63 -27.70
CA TYR A 570 -11.14 46.59 -28.06
C TYR A 570 -11.13 46.91 -29.56
N MET A 571 -11.36 45.91 -30.42
CA MET A 571 -11.45 46.13 -31.87
C MET A 571 -12.68 46.97 -32.25
N GLN A 572 -13.82 46.76 -31.60
CA GLN A 572 -15.01 47.59 -31.77
C GLN A 572 -14.77 49.03 -31.29
N LEU A 573 -14.08 49.23 -30.17
CA LEU A 573 -13.69 50.55 -29.68
C LEU A 573 -12.72 51.22 -30.62
N CYS A 574 -11.73 50.50 -31.15
CA CYS A 574 -10.80 51.01 -32.17
C CYS A 574 -11.53 51.40 -33.45
N LEU A 575 -12.51 50.60 -33.88
CA LEU A 575 -13.34 50.93 -35.03
C LEU A 575 -14.14 52.22 -34.80
N ALA A 576 -14.78 52.34 -33.63
CA ALA A 576 -15.55 53.55 -33.27
C ALA A 576 -14.64 54.82 -33.22
N MET A 577 -13.42 54.69 -32.68
CA MET A 577 -12.45 55.79 -32.65
C MET A 577 -11.91 56.10 -34.05
N ALA A 578 -11.70 55.10 -34.89
CA ALA A 578 -11.21 55.30 -36.26
C ALA A 578 -12.24 56.04 -37.14
N VAL A 579 -13.53 55.75 -36.98
CA VAL A 579 -14.61 56.47 -37.66
C VAL A 579 -14.61 57.94 -37.31
N LEU A 580 -14.26 58.32 -36.08
CA LEU A 580 -14.26 59.70 -35.60
C LEU A 580 -12.96 60.46 -35.94
N ALA A 581 -11.79 59.78 -35.87
CA ALA A 581 -10.50 60.42 -35.94
C ALA A 581 -9.77 60.25 -37.30
N ARG A 582 -9.91 59.05 -37.92
CA ARG A 582 -9.25 58.70 -39.20
C ARG A 582 -10.07 57.71 -40.02
N PRO A 583 -11.05 58.14 -40.79
CA PRO A 583 -11.93 57.29 -41.58
C PRO A 583 -11.20 56.42 -42.62
N GLU A 584 -9.99 56.75 -43.00
CA GLU A 584 -9.17 55.99 -43.96
C GLU A 584 -8.73 54.61 -43.41
N LEU A 585 -8.66 54.41 -42.05
CA LEU A 585 -8.26 53.18 -41.41
C LEU A 585 -9.43 52.20 -41.16
N VAL A 586 -10.66 52.64 -41.35
CA VAL A 586 -11.88 51.86 -41.10
C VAL A 586 -11.91 50.54 -41.89
N PRO A 587 -11.61 50.54 -43.22
CA PRO A 587 -11.65 49.29 -43.99
C PRO A 587 -10.56 48.30 -43.55
N GLN A 588 -9.41 48.78 -43.11
CA GLN A 588 -8.32 47.94 -42.64
C GLN A 588 -8.67 47.27 -41.28
N ILE A 589 -9.21 48.06 -40.34
CA ILE A 589 -9.67 47.52 -39.04
C ILE A 589 -10.85 46.54 -39.22
N GLN A 590 -11.75 46.81 -40.17
CA GLN A 590 -12.82 45.87 -40.52
C GLN A 590 -12.28 44.57 -41.11
N GLN A 591 -11.25 44.64 -41.93
CA GLN A 591 -10.59 43.48 -42.50
C GLN A 591 -9.85 42.67 -41.44
N ASP A 592 -9.13 43.32 -40.51
CA ASP A 592 -8.46 42.69 -39.39
C ASP A 592 -9.46 42.06 -38.43
N MET A 593 -10.58 42.74 -38.16
CA MET A 593 -11.67 42.19 -37.33
C MET A 593 -12.32 40.96 -38.00
N ALA A 594 -12.56 40.99 -39.29
CA ALA A 594 -13.05 39.86 -40.07
C ALA A 594 -12.04 38.69 -40.06
N MET A 595 -10.74 39.00 -40.13
CA MET A 595 -9.66 38.01 -40.07
C MET A 595 -9.57 37.37 -38.68
N VAL A 596 -9.66 38.13 -37.59
CA VAL A 596 -9.68 37.61 -36.21
C VAL A 596 -10.93 36.79 -35.97
N MET A 597 -12.11 37.22 -36.41
CA MET A 597 -13.34 36.47 -36.30
C MET A 597 -13.34 35.19 -37.17
N SER A 598 -12.71 35.23 -38.34
CA SER A 598 -12.57 34.04 -39.19
C SER A 598 -11.48 33.08 -38.71
N SER A 599 -10.37 33.61 -38.14
CA SER A 599 -9.31 32.79 -37.55
C SER A 599 -9.74 32.11 -36.26
N GLY A 600 -10.71 32.69 -35.52
CA GLY A 600 -11.42 32.03 -34.43
C GLY A 600 -12.45 30.99 -34.89
N ALA A 601 -12.86 31.03 -36.15
CA ALA A 601 -13.87 30.15 -36.74
C ALA A 601 -13.30 28.95 -37.52
N GLY A 602 -12.06 28.59 -37.27
CA GLY A 602 -11.74 27.33 -37.91
C GLY A 602 -10.31 27.16 -38.33
N VAL A 603 -9.76 26.14 -37.88
CA VAL A 603 -9.11 25.17 -38.79
C VAL A 603 -10.03 25.01 -40.01
N PRO A 604 -9.60 25.28 -41.25
CA PRO A 604 -10.43 25.06 -42.41
C PRO A 604 -10.91 23.60 -42.39
N MET A 605 -12.19 23.41 -42.36
CA MET A 605 -12.79 22.16 -42.81
C MET A 605 -12.41 22.06 -44.30
N ALA A 606 -11.21 21.59 -44.56
CA ALA A 606 -10.81 21.16 -45.86
C ALA A 606 -11.59 19.90 -46.19
N GLY A 607 -12.54 20.06 -47.09
CA GLY A 607 -13.14 18.93 -47.77
C GLY A 607 -14.38 18.36 -47.10
N SER A 608 -15.43 18.29 -47.90
CA SER A 608 -16.55 17.37 -47.78
C SER A 608 -16.13 16.01 -47.19
N PRO A 609 -17.04 15.28 -46.55
CA PRO A 609 -16.72 13.99 -45.98
C PRO A 609 -16.40 12.96 -47.07
N GLN A 610 -15.14 13.00 -47.52
CA GLN A 610 -14.59 11.80 -48.13
C GLN A 610 -14.38 10.80 -47.03
N SER A 611 -15.00 9.67 -47.23
CA SER A 611 -14.90 8.50 -46.36
C SER A 611 -13.45 8.30 -45.90
N PHE A 612 -13.17 8.63 -44.64
CA PHE A 612 -11.93 8.23 -43.98
C PHE A 612 -12.00 6.72 -43.77
N THR A 613 -11.59 5.98 -44.79
CA THR A 613 -11.27 4.55 -44.72
C THR A 613 -9.78 4.33 -44.42
N ASP A 614 -9.00 5.39 -44.24
CA ASP A 614 -7.60 5.26 -43.90
C ASP A 614 -7.44 5.33 -42.38
N ASP A 615 -7.06 4.20 -41.85
CA ASP A 615 -6.72 3.91 -40.45
C ASP A 615 -5.65 4.90 -39.98
N PRO A 616 -5.92 5.79 -38.97
CA PRO A 616 -4.94 6.79 -38.51
C PRO A 616 -3.70 6.19 -37.85
N ILE A 617 -3.62 4.85 -37.75
CA ILE A 617 -2.53 4.11 -37.15
C ILE A 617 -1.38 3.80 -38.13
N GLN A 618 -1.54 4.03 -39.45
CA GLN A 618 -0.48 3.73 -40.44
C GLN A 618 0.74 4.66 -40.39
N GLY A 619 0.69 5.77 -39.66
CA GLY A 619 1.83 6.69 -39.49
C GLY A 619 2.74 6.39 -38.31
N LEU A 620 2.33 5.59 -37.37
CA LEU A 620 3.12 5.19 -36.20
C LEU A 620 3.69 3.79 -36.43
N LYS A 621 4.96 3.71 -36.77
CA LYS A 621 5.71 2.46 -36.71
C LYS A 621 5.82 2.04 -35.23
N LEU A 622 4.78 1.33 -34.76
CA LEU A 622 4.86 0.55 -33.52
C LEU A 622 5.68 -0.69 -33.79
N PRO A 623 6.51 -1.14 -32.84
CA PRO A 623 7.26 -2.39 -33.00
C PRO A 623 6.28 -3.55 -33.19
N GLU A 624 6.55 -4.37 -34.20
CA GLU A 624 5.67 -5.45 -34.71
C GLU A 624 5.40 -6.61 -33.72
N HIS A 625 5.72 -6.47 -32.47
CA HIS A 625 5.52 -7.51 -31.44
C HIS A 625 4.61 -7.03 -30.31
N GLY A 626 3.33 -6.86 -30.61
CA GLY A 626 2.31 -6.55 -29.61
C GLY A 626 1.07 -7.45 -29.75
N ILE A 627 0.34 -7.58 -28.68
CA ILE A 627 -0.89 -8.37 -28.53
C ILE A 627 -1.93 -8.08 -29.65
N VAL A 628 -1.90 -6.86 -30.23
CA VAL A 628 -2.78 -6.42 -31.32
C VAL A 628 -2.44 -7.09 -32.65
N ALA A 629 -1.18 -7.39 -32.93
CA ALA A 629 -0.78 -8.11 -34.15
C ALA A 629 -1.30 -9.56 -34.15
N ASN A 630 -1.24 -10.23 -33.00
CA ASN A 630 -1.76 -11.59 -32.82
C ASN A 630 -3.30 -11.67 -32.93
N ALA A 631 -4.02 -10.62 -32.57
CA ALA A 631 -5.47 -10.54 -32.73
C ALA A 631 -5.88 -10.33 -34.20
N ARG A 632 -5.09 -9.60 -34.99
CA ARG A 632 -5.32 -9.41 -36.44
C ARG A 632 -5.04 -10.68 -37.22
N GLU A 633 -3.97 -11.40 -36.94
CA GLU A 633 -3.68 -12.69 -37.59
C GLU A 633 -4.77 -13.73 -37.32
N LYS A 634 -5.29 -13.81 -36.08
CA LYS A 634 -6.42 -14.71 -35.77
C LYS A 634 -7.73 -14.30 -36.46
N SER A 635 -8.01 -13.02 -36.66
CA SER A 635 -9.23 -12.57 -37.33
C SER A 635 -9.15 -12.76 -38.84
N GLN A 636 -7.95 -12.70 -39.46
CA GLN A 636 -7.79 -12.97 -40.89
C GLN A 636 -7.85 -14.47 -41.24
N ALA A 637 -7.50 -15.34 -40.28
CA ALA A 637 -7.58 -16.79 -40.45
C ALA A 637 -9.01 -17.35 -40.39
N THR A 638 -9.98 -16.55 -39.92
CA THR A 638 -11.39 -16.99 -39.77
C THR A 638 -12.32 -16.50 -40.87
N THR A 639 -11.90 -15.66 -41.78
CA THR A 639 -12.70 -15.17 -42.91
C THR A 639 -12.20 -15.78 -44.22
N GLN A 640 -12.65 -16.99 -44.53
CA GLN A 640 -12.66 -17.47 -45.93
C GLN A 640 -13.95 -17.02 -46.62
N PRO A 641 -13.86 -16.51 -47.86
CA PRO A 641 -15.02 -15.92 -48.57
C PRO A 641 -16.04 -16.89 -49.12
N ASP A 642 -15.89 -18.19 -48.99
CA ASP A 642 -16.81 -19.16 -49.60
C ASP A 642 -17.46 -20.06 -48.54
N GLY A 643 -18.73 -19.77 -48.26
CA GLY A 643 -19.60 -20.56 -47.40
C GLY A 643 -20.04 -21.86 -48.05
N GLY A 644 -19.26 -22.92 -47.89
CA GLY A 644 -19.69 -24.28 -48.20
C GLY A 644 -19.44 -25.19 -46.98
N PRO A 645 -20.39 -26.09 -46.63
CA PRO A 645 -20.20 -26.98 -45.50
C PRO A 645 -19.07 -27.97 -45.77
N VAL A 646 -18.07 -27.99 -44.91
CA VAL A 646 -17.00 -28.98 -44.95
C VAL A 646 -17.53 -30.32 -44.47
N THR A 647 -17.82 -31.22 -45.43
CA THR A 647 -18.10 -32.62 -45.13
C THR A 647 -16.76 -33.30 -44.72
N ALA A 648 -16.71 -33.79 -43.52
CA ALA A 648 -15.60 -34.60 -43.03
C ALA A 648 -15.49 -35.90 -43.84
N LYS A 649 -14.39 -36.11 -44.58
CA LYS A 649 -14.04 -37.39 -45.15
C LYS A 649 -13.63 -38.36 -44.02
N LYS A 650 -14.42 -39.44 -43.89
CA LYS A 650 -13.99 -40.63 -43.16
C LYS A 650 -12.83 -41.27 -43.93
N GLU A 651 -11.65 -41.33 -43.33
CA GLU A 651 -10.62 -42.23 -43.78
C GLU A 651 -10.89 -43.64 -43.26
N ASP A 652 -11.08 -44.55 -44.17
CA ASP A 652 -11.15 -45.97 -43.90
C ASP A 652 -9.75 -46.48 -43.52
N ARG A 653 -9.65 -47.01 -42.30
CA ARG A 653 -8.50 -47.84 -41.93
C ARG A 653 -8.72 -49.27 -42.47
N LYS A 654 -7.81 -49.69 -43.30
CA LYS A 654 -7.44 -51.09 -43.42
C LYS A 654 -6.23 -51.36 -42.56
#